data_7a66f862eab0e86133d61dfbcd642d7b
#
_entry.id   7a66f862eab0e86133d61dfbcd642d7b
#
_cell.length_a   1.000
_cell.length_b   1.000
_cell.length_c   1.000
_cell.angle_alpha   90.00
_cell.angle_beta   90.00
_cell.angle_gamma   90.00
#
_symmetry.space_group_name_H-M   'P 1'
#
loop_
_entity.id
_entity.type
_entity.pdbx_description
1 polymer ?
#
loop_
_entity_poly.entity_id
_entity_poly.type
_entity_poly.pdbx_seq_one_letter_code
_entity_poly.pdbx_strand_id
1 'polypeptide(L)'
;MIRLVDGDLHGFPLSLTSYVDRVTDTARVAALLGERRLVTVTGPGGVGKTRLASEVARRVSGRFADGVWLVELAQVTDMALIAPAVANALGIARAGDQPTAASIGTTLTRRQLLLVLDNCEHVLGAAAELCRSLLAVADDLAVLATSREPIGVAGETRYRLRPLPVAAADGPDQEADAVLLFADRARQVEPDFILDETTAPLSRRLVARLDGMPLAIELAAARVEALGLGQLVTRLEGSFAVLAGAGLTSAPRHRSLAATVEWSYHLLDETGQRVFRRLAVFPGSFTLDGATAVAGDALQVAQEASAAMDSSAGQLAAACWLDAEDAMMHVSLKWCLEHDRAMALRLAMALAPWWKLRGRTASGYEFLSAAAEHGEVGSDEWSAAQVWLGELSSGASDPASLQHFTAARRFLAARPPSSLLIRALSGRGSCLANLGDISEASQEIREALAISRQLGDSGGEANALYWLAGLAYYSGDQAVMLDLLQQTRLIDPATIPPRIARLCNLGLTIALTEAGDYAQAREICSQALAATRHAGDLLSQAESLAHLADIDLRTERTEEAATQLGEALDLALRTGHQLMISDCLDFCGHLCAMRLQWDAAITLWAALAAGQQRSGLPDPPQDAERRRGPAQRAEQELGAAKTLIARERGSAMTLHTAAEFAMLLATAQPQNGQTAQAVPLLSARERELVALVAQGNTDAQIAGKLFISISTVRSHLDRIRDKTSCRRRADLTRLALRIGLA
;
A
#
# COMPACT_ATOMS: atom_id res chain seq x y z
N MET A 1 28.94 18.27 -5.17
CA MET A 1 28.06 17.32 -5.84
C MET A 1 27.49 16.40 -4.75
N ILE A 2 26.47 16.90 -4.04
CA ILE A 2 25.81 16.21 -2.92
C ILE A 2 24.71 15.37 -3.55
N ARG A 3 24.85 14.04 -3.54
CA ARG A 3 23.75 13.12 -3.80
C ARG A 3 22.73 13.29 -2.66
N LEU A 4 21.63 13.96 -2.94
CA LEU A 4 20.43 13.82 -2.14
C LEU A 4 19.97 12.38 -2.28
N VAL A 5 20.03 11.62 -1.20
CA VAL A 5 19.31 10.35 -1.07
C VAL A 5 17.86 10.77 -1.01
N ASP A 6 17.10 10.50 -2.07
CA ASP A 6 15.64 10.65 -2.06
C ASP A 6 15.13 9.71 -0.97
N GLY A 7 14.68 10.27 0.15
CA GLY A 7 13.87 9.53 1.11
C GLY A 7 12.58 9.09 0.37
N ASP A 8 12.15 7.86 0.58
CA ASP A 8 11.04 7.26 -0.14
C ASP A 8 9.77 8.12 -0.06
N LEU A 9 9.39 8.70 -1.19
CA LEU A 9 8.16 9.48 -1.40
C LEU A 9 7.13 8.58 -2.07
N HIS A 10 6.00 8.37 -1.41
CA HIS A 10 4.95 7.46 -1.87
C HIS A 10 3.67 8.22 -2.23
N GLY A 11 3.13 7.97 -3.41
CA GLY A 11 1.87 8.57 -3.89
C GLY A 11 2.01 10.01 -4.42
N PHE A 12 3.23 10.56 -4.54
CA PHE A 12 3.43 11.92 -5.06
C PHE A 12 3.54 11.92 -6.57
N PRO A 13 2.73 12.72 -7.28
CA PRO A 13 2.85 12.85 -8.72
C PRO A 13 4.18 13.51 -9.11
N LEU A 14 4.72 13.09 -10.27
CA LEU A 14 5.87 13.77 -10.88
C LEU A 14 5.45 15.18 -11.29
N SER A 15 6.06 16.19 -10.68
CA SER A 15 5.83 17.56 -11.07
C SER A 15 6.63 17.89 -12.33
N LEU A 16 5.95 18.04 -13.46
CA LEU A 16 6.55 18.43 -14.75
C LEU A 16 6.79 19.94 -14.87
N THR A 17 6.27 20.75 -13.94
CA THR A 17 6.40 22.21 -13.97
C THR A 17 7.22 22.70 -12.80
N SER A 18 7.97 23.78 -13.03
CA SER A 18 8.78 24.46 -12.00
C SER A 18 7.93 24.90 -10.81
N TYR A 19 8.49 24.77 -9.61
CA TYR A 19 7.92 25.36 -8.40
C TYR A 19 8.45 26.78 -8.28
N VAL A 20 7.57 27.75 -8.48
CA VAL A 20 7.94 29.18 -8.47
C VAL A 20 7.66 29.76 -7.10
N ASP A 21 8.69 30.26 -6.47
CA ASP A 21 8.78 31.29 -5.43
C ASP A 21 7.90 31.19 -4.18
N ARG A 22 7.86 30.02 -3.51
CA ARG A 22 7.32 29.89 -2.14
C ARG A 22 8.37 29.33 -1.18
N VAL A 23 9.62 29.74 -1.34
CA VAL A 23 10.74 29.25 -0.51
C VAL A 23 10.51 29.52 0.97
N THR A 24 9.96 30.69 1.29
CA THR A 24 9.65 31.11 2.66
C THR A 24 8.51 30.27 3.26
N ASP A 25 7.41 30.08 2.51
CA ASP A 25 6.28 29.26 2.94
C ASP A 25 6.73 27.81 3.18
N THR A 26 7.48 27.24 2.21
CA THR A 26 8.03 25.88 2.29
C THR A 26 8.94 25.70 3.51
N ALA A 27 9.86 26.68 3.75
CA ALA A 27 10.76 26.64 4.89
C ALA A 27 10.00 26.74 6.23
N ARG A 28 8.97 27.58 6.28
CA ARG A 28 8.15 27.77 7.48
C ARG A 28 7.33 26.55 7.84
N VAL A 29 6.65 25.93 6.86
CA VAL A 29 5.89 24.69 7.09
C VAL A 29 6.81 23.53 7.44
N ALA A 30 7.97 23.42 6.80
CA ALA A 30 8.99 22.43 7.14
C ALA A 30 9.55 22.59 8.58
N ALA A 31 9.70 23.83 9.06
CA ALA A 31 10.08 24.11 10.43
C ALA A 31 8.98 23.71 11.43
N LEU A 32 7.71 24.04 11.11
CA LEU A 32 6.57 23.66 11.95
C LEU A 32 6.46 22.13 12.09
N LEU A 33 6.71 21.35 11.04
CA LEU A 33 6.75 19.88 11.10
C LEU A 33 7.92 19.34 11.94
N GLY A 34 8.96 20.13 12.19
CA GLY A 34 10.02 19.78 13.12
C GLY A 34 9.63 19.93 14.59
N GLU A 35 8.63 20.76 14.87
CA GLU A 35 8.19 21.11 16.23
C GLU A 35 6.82 20.51 16.59
N ARG A 36 6.00 20.20 15.60
CA ARG A 36 4.59 19.83 15.73
C ARG A 36 4.26 18.58 14.94
N ARG A 37 3.42 17.73 15.50
CA ARG A 37 3.01 16.47 14.88
C ARG A 37 1.81 16.62 13.93
N LEU A 38 1.05 17.71 14.03
CA LEU A 38 -0.08 18.00 13.14
C LEU A 38 0.01 19.44 12.65
N VAL A 39 0.24 19.59 11.34
CA VAL A 39 0.25 20.88 10.66
C VAL A 39 -0.81 20.87 9.57
N THR A 40 -1.70 21.85 9.58
CA THR A 40 -2.72 22.02 8.55
C THR A 40 -2.46 23.28 7.73
N VAL A 41 -2.22 23.09 6.43
CA VAL A 41 -2.12 24.19 5.46
C VAL A 41 -3.53 24.57 5.02
N THR A 42 -3.99 25.76 5.42
CA THR A 42 -5.32 26.27 5.07
C THR A 42 -5.25 27.36 4.01
N GLY A 43 -6.31 27.48 3.20
CA GLY A 43 -6.42 28.54 2.19
C GLY A 43 -7.46 28.24 1.11
N PRO A 44 -7.78 29.20 0.24
CA PRO A 44 -8.78 29.04 -0.81
C PRO A 44 -8.39 27.96 -1.83
N GLY A 45 -9.38 27.46 -2.59
CA GLY A 45 -9.13 26.55 -3.71
C GLY A 45 -8.20 27.21 -4.75
N GLY A 46 -7.29 26.46 -5.34
CA GLY A 46 -6.37 26.98 -6.37
C GLY A 46 -5.20 27.84 -5.86
N VAL A 47 -5.05 28.02 -4.53
CA VAL A 47 -3.94 28.80 -3.95
C VAL A 47 -2.59 28.06 -3.93
N GLY A 48 -2.60 26.75 -4.24
CA GLY A 48 -1.39 25.91 -4.30
C GLY A 48 -1.07 25.13 -3.03
N LYS A 49 -2.06 24.79 -2.18
CA LYS A 49 -1.89 24.03 -0.94
C LYS A 49 -1.22 22.66 -1.18
N THR A 50 -1.79 21.88 -2.10
CA THR A 50 -1.26 20.56 -2.49
C THR A 50 0.17 20.63 -2.99
N ARG A 51 0.47 21.65 -3.81
CA ARG A 51 1.82 21.85 -4.35
C ARG A 51 2.83 22.23 -3.27
N LEU A 52 2.44 23.10 -2.34
CA LEU A 52 3.25 23.44 -1.17
C LEU A 52 3.49 22.20 -0.31
N ALA A 53 2.45 21.41 -0.01
CA ALA A 53 2.57 20.19 0.78
C ALA A 53 3.53 19.19 0.13
N SER A 54 3.46 19.02 -1.20
CA SER A 54 4.37 18.15 -1.95
C SER A 54 5.81 18.63 -1.89
N GLU A 55 6.06 19.94 -1.95
CA GLU A 55 7.40 20.48 -1.87
C GLU A 55 7.99 20.41 -0.46
N VAL A 56 7.15 20.67 0.55
CA VAL A 56 7.51 20.46 1.96
C VAL A 56 7.84 18.98 2.19
N ALA A 57 7.02 18.07 1.69
CA ALA A 57 7.25 16.62 1.79
C ALA A 57 8.63 16.22 1.25
N ARG A 58 8.99 16.68 0.05
CA ARG A 58 10.32 16.44 -0.55
C ARG A 58 11.45 16.99 0.34
N ARG A 59 11.27 18.20 0.86
CA ARG A 59 12.28 18.88 1.68
C ARG A 59 12.53 18.18 3.00
N VAL A 60 11.50 17.57 3.60
CA VAL A 60 11.59 16.93 4.92
C VAL A 60 11.72 15.42 4.84
N SER A 61 11.69 14.79 3.67
CA SER A 61 11.67 13.32 3.49
C SER A 61 12.81 12.63 4.24
N GLY A 62 14.01 13.16 4.20
CA GLY A 62 15.16 12.61 4.94
C GLY A 62 15.04 12.62 6.48
N ARG A 63 13.97 13.22 7.06
CA ARG A 63 13.71 13.19 8.50
C ARG A 63 12.83 12.00 8.92
N PHE A 64 12.18 11.33 7.96
CA PHE A 64 11.21 10.27 8.20
C PHE A 64 11.75 8.96 7.65
N ALA A 65 12.25 8.10 8.54
CA ALA A 65 12.92 6.84 8.16
C ALA A 65 11.99 5.86 7.43
N ASP A 66 10.67 5.91 7.70
CA ASP A 66 9.65 5.08 7.06
C ASP A 66 8.92 5.82 5.92
N GLY A 67 9.53 6.91 5.42
CA GLY A 67 9.08 7.64 4.24
C GLY A 67 7.98 8.66 4.48
N VAL A 68 7.55 9.27 3.37
CA VAL A 68 6.47 10.28 3.32
C VAL A 68 5.38 9.75 2.39
N TRP A 69 4.16 9.75 2.88
CA TRP A 69 3.02 9.12 2.21
C TRP A 69 1.92 10.13 1.93
N LEU A 70 1.56 10.29 0.65
CA LEU A 70 0.45 11.15 0.24
C LEU A 70 -0.84 10.34 0.14
N VAL A 71 -1.90 10.88 0.73
CA VAL A 71 -3.28 10.37 0.61
C VAL A 71 -4.17 11.49 0.09
N GLU A 72 -4.61 11.33 -1.15
CA GLU A 72 -5.56 12.25 -1.76
C GLU A 72 -6.98 11.90 -1.33
N LEU A 73 -7.60 12.75 -0.50
CA LEU A 73 -8.95 12.54 0.00
C LEU A 73 -10.03 13.10 -0.91
N ALA A 74 -9.67 13.83 -1.96
CA ALA A 74 -10.61 14.48 -2.87
C ALA A 74 -11.71 13.56 -3.42
N GLN A 75 -11.41 12.27 -3.55
CA GLN A 75 -12.33 11.26 -4.09
C GLN A 75 -13.16 10.53 -3.02
N VAL A 76 -12.82 10.69 -1.75
CA VAL A 76 -13.50 10.00 -0.65
C VAL A 76 -14.76 10.76 -0.31
N THR A 77 -15.89 10.34 -0.83
CA THR A 77 -17.20 10.96 -0.56
C THR A 77 -17.89 10.39 0.68
N ASP A 78 -17.59 9.15 1.05
CA ASP A 78 -18.10 8.51 2.27
C ASP A 78 -17.06 8.59 3.39
N MET A 79 -17.47 9.14 4.53
CA MET A 79 -16.61 9.28 5.71
C MET A 79 -16.07 7.95 6.23
N ALA A 80 -16.80 6.84 6.04
CA ALA A 80 -16.35 5.50 6.43
C ALA A 80 -15.15 5.00 5.62
N LEU A 81 -14.90 5.55 4.42
CA LEU A 81 -13.85 5.12 3.52
C LEU A 81 -12.51 5.84 3.75
N ILE A 82 -12.42 6.81 4.66
CA ILE A 82 -11.15 7.53 4.92
C ILE A 82 -10.09 6.59 5.49
N ALA A 83 -10.42 5.79 6.50
CA ALA A 83 -9.47 4.85 7.07
C ALA A 83 -9.02 3.79 6.05
N PRO A 84 -9.92 3.17 5.26
CA PRO A 84 -9.53 2.35 4.11
C PRO A 84 -8.60 3.05 3.11
N ALA A 85 -8.89 4.30 2.74
CA ALA A 85 -8.06 5.05 1.81
C ALA A 85 -6.63 5.25 2.33
N VAL A 86 -6.50 5.60 3.62
CA VAL A 86 -5.20 5.74 4.28
C VAL A 86 -4.49 4.40 4.39
N ALA A 87 -5.20 3.33 4.76
CA ALA A 87 -4.63 1.99 4.83
C ALA A 87 -4.10 1.52 3.47
N ASN A 88 -4.86 1.76 2.41
CA ASN A 88 -4.46 1.43 1.04
C ASN A 88 -3.21 2.20 0.61
N ALA A 89 -3.18 3.52 0.84
CA ALA A 89 -2.02 4.34 0.51
C ALA A 89 -0.76 3.88 1.24
N LEU A 90 -0.89 3.49 2.51
CA LEU A 90 0.21 2.99 3.34
C LEU A 90 0.59 1.53 3.05
N GLY A 91 -0.13 0.84 2.15
CA GLY A 91 0.07 -0.58 1.87
C GLY A 91 -0.28 -1.48 3.07
N ILE A 92 -1.19 -1.04 3.96
CA ILE A 92 -1.66 -1.82 5.10
C ILE A 92 -2.84 -2.67 4.64
N ALA A 93 -2.54 -3.87 4.12
CA ALA A 93 -3.58 -4.85 3.78
C ALA A 93 -4.14 -5.51 5.05
N ARG A 94 -5.45 -5.79 5.09
CA ARG A 94 -6.09 -6.60 6.13
C ARG A 94 -6.97 -7.66 5.51
N ALA A 95 -6.81 -8.89 6.00
CA ALA A 95 -7.76 -9.95 5.73
C ALA A 95 -8.93 -9.82 6.73
N GLY A 96 -10.15 -9.65 6.21
CA GLY A 96 -11.39 -9.94 6.94
C GLY A 96 -12.15 -8.76 7.56
N ASP A 97 -11.52 -7.64 7.97
CA ASP A 97 -12.23 -6.48 8.53
C ASP A 97 -11.82 -5.18 7.83
N GLN A 98 -12.76 -4.26 7.66
CA GLN A 98 -12.44 -2.92 7.15
C GLN A 98 -11.41 -2.24 8.06
N PRO A 99 -10.32 -1.66 7.50
CA PRO A 99 -9.31 -0.99 8.31
C PRO A 99 -9.93 0.18 9.08
N THR A 100 -9.77 0.16 10.40
CA THR A 100 -10.19 1.25 11.27
C THR A 100 -9.02 2.17 11.58
N ALA A 101 -9.29 3.44 11.95
CA ALA A 101 -8.25 4.37 12.36
C ALA A 101 -7.37 3.81 13.51
N ALA A 102 -8.00 3.10 14.47
CA ALA A 102 -7.28 2.47 15.56
C ALA A 102 -6.32 1.38 15.09
N SER A 103 -6.72 0.58 14.11
CA SER A 103 -5.91 -0.49 13.58
C SER A 103 -4.74 0.01 12.74
N ILE A 104 -4.94 1.08 11.98
CA ILE A 104 -3.86 1.77 11.26
C ILE A 104 -2.88 2.35 12.28
N GLY A 105 -3.38 3.05 13.32
CA GLY A 105 -2.55 3.61 14.38
C GLY A 105 -1.67 2.57 15.06
N THR A 106 -2.21 1.40 15.36
CA THR A 106 -1.44 0.29 15.93
C THR A 106 -0.31 -0.16 15.00
N THR A 107 -0.56 -0.25 13.70
CA THR A 107 0.45 -0.61 12.71
C THR A 107 1.54 0.46 12.57
N LEU A 108 1.19 1.72 12.78
CA LEU A 108 2.10 2.86 12.67
C LEU A 108 2.86 3.18 13.96
N THR A 109 2.57 2.52 15.07
CA THR A 109 3.15 2.83 16.40
C THR A 109 4.68 2.85 16.42
N ARG A 110 5.33 2.10 15.52
CA ARG A 110 6.79 1.97 15.44
C ARG A 110 7.40 2.66 14.22
N ARG A 111 6.60 3.43 13.46
CA ARG A 111 7.04 4.02 12.20
C ARG A 111 7.25 5.52 12.35
N GLN A 112 8.41 5.96 11.88
CA GLN A 112 8.76 7.38 11.78
C GLN A 112 8.42 7.85 10.37
N LEU A 113 7.14 8.22 10.15
CA LEU A 113 6.66 8.63 8.83
C LEU A 113 5.90 9.96 8.87
N LEU A 114 5.85 10.61 7.73
CA LEU A 114 4.99 11.75 7.49
C LEU A 114 3.79 11.31 6.64
N LEU A 115 2.58 11.48 7.17
CA LEU A 115 1.34 11.28 6.44
C LEU A 115 0.85 12.63 5.89
N VAL A 116 0.76 12.77 4.59
CA VAL A 116 0.20 13.94 3.92
C VAL A 116 -1.23 13.64 3.53
N LEU A 117 -2.19 14.35 4.16
CA LEU A 117 -3.63 14.24 3.84
C LEU A 117 -4.02 15.44 2.99
N ASP A 118 -4.28 15.21 1.71
CA ASP A 118 -4.63 16.28 0.78
C ASP A 118 -6.14 16.40 0.59
N ASN A 119 -6.62 17.63 0.52
CA ASN A 119 -8.01 17.99 0.22
C ASN A 119 -9.04 17.50 1.26
N CYS A 120 -8.80 17.81 2.55
CA CYS A 120 -9.63 17.35 3.67
C CYS A 120 -10.98 18.08 3.80
N GLU A 121 -11.25 19.16 3.06
CA GLU A 121 -12.36 20.09 3.27
C GLU A 121 -13.77 19.47 3.24
N HIS A 122 -13.96 18.42 2.47
CA HIS A 122 -15.28 17.77 2.34
C HIS A 122 -15.49 16.60 3.31
N VAL A 123 -14.44 16.21 4.04
CA VAL A 123 -14.44 15.08 4.97
C VAL A 123 -13.85 15.44 6.34
N LEU A 124 -13.92 16.70 6.72
CA LEU A 124 -13.26 17.27 7.92
C LEU A 124 -13.53 16.47 9.21
N GLY A 125 -14.77 16.05 9.47
CA GLY A 125 -15.13 15.32 10.68
C GLY A 125 -14.41 13.98 10.79
N ALA A 126 -14.35 13.24 9.70
CA ALA A 126 -13.70 11.92 9.67
C ALA A 126 -12.17 12.04 9.58
N ALA A 127 -11.64 13.07 8.90
CA ALA A 127 -10.21 13.39 8.93
C ALA A 127 -9.75 13.78 10.35
N ALA A 128 -10.57 14.53 11.11
CA ALA A 128 -10.30 14.87 12.49
C ALA A 128 -10.27 13.62 13.40
N GLU A 129 -11.23 12.70 13.23
CA GLU A 129 -11.27 11.44 13.98
C GLU A 129 -10.05 10.56 13.66
N LEU A 130 -9.71 10.43 12.38
CA LEU A 130 -8.54 9.72 11.93
C LEU A 130 -7.26 10.30 12.57
N CYS A 131 -7.04 11.62 12.44
CA CYS A 131 -5.87 12.28 13.00
C CYS A 131 -5.78 12.09 14.53
N ARG A 132 -6.91 12.23 15.27
CA ARG A 132 -6.94 11.97 16.71
C ARG A 132 -6.53 10.54 17.05
N SER A 133 -7.10 9.58 16.35
CA SER A 133 -6.85 8.17 16.61
C SER A 133 -5.40 7.77 16.28
N LEU A 134 -4.86 8.25 15.16
CA LEU A 134 -3.49 7.96 14.75
C LEU A 134 -2.46 8.61 15.69
N LEU A 135 -2.62 9.91 15.97
CA LEU A 135 -1.69 10.67 16.80
C LEU A 135 -1.72 10.29 18.29
N ALA A 136 -2.82 9.65 18.74
CA ALA A 136 -2.91 9.12 20.10
C ALA A 136 -2.10 7.85 20.33
N VAL A 137 -1.79 7.10 19.27
CA VAL A 137 -1.15 5.78 19.36
C VAL A 137 0.27 5.78 18.77
N ALA A 138 0.49 6.53 17.67
CA ALA A 138 1.75 6.56 16.95
C ALA A 138 2.55 7.84 17.31
N ASP A 139 3.54 7.70 18.20
CA ASP A 139 4.30 8.85 18.74
C ASP A 139 5.23 9.50 17.70
N ASP A 140 5.78 8.74 16.78
CA ASP A 140 6.71 9.21 15.74
C ASP A 140 6.02 9.54 14.40
N LEU A 141 4.67 9.52 14.38
CA LEU A 141 3.88 9.95 13.24
C LEU A 141 3.73 11.47 13.24
N ALA A 142 4.01 12.08 12.08
CA ALA A 142 3.61 13.45 11.78
C ALA A 142 2.54 13.46 10.69
N VAL A 143 1.64 14.45 10.75
CA VAL A 143 0.58 14.66 9.76
C VAL A 143 0.69 16.07 9.19
N LEU A 144 0.75 16.16 7.87
CA LEU A 144 0.59 17.41 7.12
C LEU A 144 -0.73 17.36 6.36
N ALA A 145 -1.67 18.20 6.71
CA ALA A 145 -2.95 18.24 6.04
C ALA A 145 -3.12 19.48 5.18
N THR A 146 -3.87 19.36 4.09
CA THR A 146 -4.34 20.51 3.31
C THR A 146 -5.85 20.57 3.36
N SER A 147 -6.40 21.76 3.55
CA SER A 147 -7.84 21.96 3.62
C SER A 147 -8.20 23.44 3.35
N ARG A 148 -9.47 23.73 3.08
CA ARG A 148 -9.98 25.11 3.08
C ARG A 148 -10.16 25.65 4.48
N GLU A 149 -10.51 24.76 5.42
CA GLU A 149 -10.79 25.05 6.83
C GLU A 149 -9.88 24.20 7.73
N PRO A 150 -9.65 24.61 8.98
CA PRO A 150 -8.92 23.81 9.95
C PRO A 150 -9.60 22.45 10.18
N ILE A 151 -8.80 21.41 10.46
CA ILE A 151 -9.33 20.08 10.80
C ILE A 151 -10.02 20.08 12.18
N GLY A 152 -9.59 20.97 13.10
CA GLY A 152 -10.23 21.12 14.41
C GLY A 152 -9.79 20.07 15.45
N VAL A 153 -8.56 19.60 15.37
CA VAL A 153 -7.99 18.65 16.33
C VAL A 153 -7.11 19.37 17.35
N ALA A 154 -7.19 18.96 18.62
CA ALA A 154 -6.34 19.51 19.67
C ALA A 154 -4.84 19.30 19.34
N GLY A 155 -4.05 20.35 19.43
CA GLY A 155 -2.63 20.32 19.04
C GLY A 155 -2.37 20.62 17.55
N GLU A 156 -3.42 20.90 16.77
CA GLU A 156 -3.30 21.34 15.39
C GLU A 156 -2.57 22.69 15.31
N THR A 157 -1.54 22.76 14.48
CA THR A 157 -0.89 24.00 14.09
C THR A 157 -1.32 24.41 12.69
N ARG A 158 -1.88 25.62 12.58
CA ARG A 158 -2.49 26.10 11.33
C ARG A 158 -1.53 27.00 10.59
N TYR A 159 -1.33 26.71 9.31
CA TYR A 159 -0.56 27.57 8.42
C TYR A 159 -1.49 28.08 7.32
N ARG A 160 -1.80 29.40 7.35
CA ARG A 160 -2.66 30.02 6.34
C ARG A 160 -1.85 30.39 5.12
N LEU A 161 -2.05 29.69 4.02
CA LEU A 161 -1.43 29.96 2.74
C LEU A 161 -2.21 31.09 2.02
N ARG A 162 -1.49 32.19 1.71
CA ARG A 162 -2.03 33.34 0.98
C ARG A 162 -1.80 33.18 -0.53
N PRO A 163 -2.57 33.87 -1.38
CA PRO A 163 -2.21 34.07 -2.78
C PRO A 163 -0.78 34.61 -2.95
N LEU A 164 -0.21 34.47 -4.13
CA LEU A 164 1.10 35.04 -4.43
C LEU A 164 1.07 36.57 -4.37
N PRO A 165 2.12 37.20 -3.88
CA PRO A 165 2.26 38.66 -3.92
C PRO A 165 2.12 39.19 -5.36
N VAL A 166 1.32 40.20 -5.54
CA VAL A 166 1.12 40.88 -6.83
C VAL A 166 1.96 42.16 -6.97
N ALA A 167 2.54 42.60 -5.86
CA ALA A 167 3.50 43.73 -5.81
C ALA A 167 4.83 43.22 -5.21
N ALA A 168 5.94 43.74 -5.68
CA ALA A 168 7.26 43.41 -5.15
C ALA A 168 7.43 43.94 -3.72
N ALA A 169 8.02 43.08 -2.84
CA ALA A 169 8.29 43.44 -1.45
C ALA A 169 9.61 44.23 -1.27
N ASP A 170 10.59 44.03 -2.15
CA ASP A 170 11.98 44.41 -1.97
C ASP A 170 12.52 45.47 -2.93
N GLY A 171 11.63 46.34 -3.52
CA GLY A 171 12.04 47.48 -4.31
C GLY A 171 11.63 47.40 -5.79
N PRO A 172 11.89 48.50 -6.53
CA PRO A 172 11.35 48.68 -7.90
C PRO A 172 11.99 47.77 -8.97
N ASP A 173 13.09 47.09 -8.67
CA ASP A 173 13.84 46.25 -9.62
C ASP A 173 13.52 44.77 -9.54
N GLN A 174 12.70 44.32 -8.58
CA GLN A 174 12.25 42.92 -8.47
C GLN A 174 10.79 42.78 -8.90
N GLU A 175 10.53 41.76 -9.73
CA GLU A 175 9.17 41.41 -10.09
C GLU A 175 8.51 40.57 -8.97
N ALA A 176 7.20 40.75 -8.80
CA ALA A 176 6.42 40.03 -7.82
C ALA A 176 6.28 38.52 -8.20
N ASP A 177 6.21 37.63 -7.21
CA ASP A 177 6.11 36.16 -7.38
C ASP A 177 5.00 35.76 -8.34
N ALA A 178 3.85 36.45 -8.29
CA ALA A 178 2.74 36.22 -9.23
C ALA A 178 3.12 36.52 -10.70
N VAL A 179 3.94 37.55 -10.95
CA VAL A 179 4.42 37.91 -12.29
C VAL A 179 5.46 36.89 -12.77
N LEU A 180 6.34 36.45 -11.87
CA LEU A 180 7.33 35.42 -12.17
C LEU A 180 6.67 34.09 -12.51
N LEU A 181 5.63 33.71 -11.78
CA LEU A 181 4.84 32.52 -12.10
C LEU A 181 4.18 32.64 -13.47
N PHE A 182 3.56 33.80 -13.76
CA PHE A 182 2.94 34.02 -15.05
C PHE A 182 3.95 33.92 -16.19
N ALA A 183 5.09 34.57 -16.07
CA ALA A 183 6.14 34.55 -17.08
C ALA A 183 6.71 33.13 -17.30
N ASP A 184 6.92 32.38 -16.24
CA ASP A 184 7.38 30.98 -16.33
C ASP A 184 6.37 30.11 -17.08
N ARG A 185 5.08 30.25 -16.80
CA ARG A 185 4.02 29.48 -17.46
C ARG A 185 3.77 29.97 -18.89
N ALA A 186 3.89 31.28 -19.17
CA ALA A 186 3.77 31.84 -20.51
C ALA A 186 4.87 31.30 -21.43
N ARG A 187 6.11 31.18 -20.96
CA ARG A 187 7.21 30.56 -21.70
C ARG A 187 7.01 29.09 -22.05
N GLN A 188 6.18 28.37 -21.31
CA GLN A 188 5.87 26.97 -21.62
C GLN A 188 4.99 26.83 -22.88
N VAL A 189 4.17 27.81 -23.18
CA VAL A 189 3.30 27.87 -24.38
C VAL A 189 3.83 28.78 -25.46
N GLU A 190 4.55 29.82 -25.10
CA GLU A 190 5.20 30.80 -25.98
C GLU A 190 6.68 30.94 -25.57
N PRO A 191 7.59 30.09 -26.09
CA PRO A 191 8.98 30.04 -25.66
C PRO A 191 9.74 31.35 -25.73
N ASP A 192 9.33 32.24 -26.67
CA ASP A 192 9.93 33.56 -26.88
C ASP A 192 9.34 34.65 -25.97
N PHE A 193 8.46 34.29 -25.03
CA PHE A 193 7.87 35.25 -24.09
C PHE A 193 8.93 35.84 -23.17
N ILE A 194 9.09 37.16 -23.23
CA ILE A 194 10.05 37.92 -22.44
C ILE A 194 9.29 38.97 -21.61
N LEU A 195 9.69 39.12 -20.33
CA LEU A 195 9.27 40.26 -19.51
C LEU A 195 10.15 41.46 -19.86
N ASP A 196 9.61 42.38 -20.64
CA ASP A 196 10.25 43.63 -21.06
C ASP A 196 9.41 44.86 -20.65
N GLU A 197 9.81 46.04 -21.10
CA GLU A 197 9.12 47.30 -20.80
C GLU A 197 7.66 47.31 -21.28
N THR A 198 7.26 46.48 -22.26
CA THR A 198 5.91 46.41 -22.83
C THR A 198 5.07 45.31 -22.17
N THR A 199 5.65 44.15 -21.89
CA THR A 199 4.96 42.96 -21.35
C THR A 199 4.86 42.95 -19.84
N ALA A 200 5.83 43.52 -19.11
CA ALA A 200 5.82 43.55 -17.66
C ALA A 200 4.64 44.33 -17.05
N PRO A 201 4.28 45.56 -17.55
CA PRO A 201 3.11 46.29 -17.05
C PRO A 201 1.79 45.54 -17.29
N LEU A 202 1.66 44.85 -18.44
CA LEU A 202 0.48 44.08 -18.78
C LEU A 202 0.39 42.83 -17.90
N SER A 203 1.52 42.16 -17.66
CA SER A 203 1.60 40.99 -16.75
C SER A 203 1.23 41.35 -15.31
N ARG A 204 1.73 42.49 -14.80
CA ARG A 204 1.34 43.01 -13.47
C ARG A 204 -0.16 43.28 -13.37
N ARG A 205 -0.76 43.90 -14.39
CA ARG A 205 -2.22 44.15 -14.46
C ARG A 205 -2.98 42.83 -14.47
N LEU A 206 -2.55 41.86 -15.26
CA LEU A 206 -3.15 40.54 -15.35
C LEU A 206 -3.16 39.84 -13.98
N VAL A 207 -2.00 39.70 -13.35
CA VAL A 207 -1.88 38.95 -12.07
C VAL A 207 -2.60 39.66 -10.92
N ALA A 208 -2.62 41.01 -10.91
CA ALA A 208 -3.41 41.79 -9.97
C ALA A 208 -4.91 41.51 -10.12
N ARG A 209 -5.39 41.40 -11.36
CA ARG A 209 -6.78 41.09 -11.68
C ARG A 209 -7.17 39.67 -11.25
N LEU A 210 -6.22 38.76 -11.25
CA LEU A 210 -6.37 37.39 -10.82
C LEU A 210 -6.09 37.17 -9.30
N ASP A 211 -5.97 38.29 -8.53
CA ASP A 211 -5.70 38.30 -7.07
C ASP A 211 -4.47 37.48 -6.68
N GLY A 212 -3.49 37.27 -7.55
CA GLY A 212 -2.30 36.47 -7.32
C GLY A 212 -2.61 34.96 -7.13
N MET A 213 -3.78 34.49 -7.57
CA MET A 213 -4.18 33.10 -7.47
C MET A 213 -3.43 32.21 -8.46
N PRO A 214 -2.56 31.27 -8.02
CA PRO A 214 -1.72 30.48 -8.92
C PRO A 214 -2.49 29.77 -10.02
N LEU A 215 -3.57 29.08 -9.69
CA LEU A 215 -4.38 28.38 -10.70
C LEU A 215 -4.94 29.32 -11.74
N ALA A 216 -5.43 30.49 -11.36
CA ALA A 216 -5.95 31.47 -12.28
C ALA A 216 -4.84 32.04 -13.17
N ILE A 217 -3.65 32.25 -12.63
CA ILE A 217 -2.46 32.71 -13.36
C ILE A 217 -2.04 31.66 -14.40
N GLU A 218 -1.98 30.36 -14.02
CA GLU A 218 -1.62 29.24 -14.90
C GLU A 218 -2.63 29.12 -16.06
N LEU A 219 -3.94 29.22 -15.77
CA LEU A 219 -4.99 29.20 -16.81
C LEU A 219 -4.91 30.37 -17.76
N ALA A 220 -4.56 31.56 -17.25
CA ALA A 220 -4.38 32.74 -18.07
C ALA A 220 -3.13 32.65 -18.96
N ALA A 221 -2.01 32.20 -18.40
CA ALA A 221 -0.76 32.01 -19.13
C ALA A 221 -0.90 31.02 -20.30
N ALA A 222 -1.66 29.95 -20.12
CA ALA A 222 -1.96 28.97 -21.17
C ALA A 222 -2.72 29.57 -22.39
N ARG A 223 -3.20 30.81 -22.30
CA ARG A 223 -3.93 31.50 -23.38
C ARG A 223 -3.12 32.57 -24.09
N VAL A 224 -1.89 32.83 -23.64
CA VAL A 224 -1.03 33.89 -24.17
C VAL A 224 -0.75 33.66 -25.67
N GLU A 225 -0.39 32.44 -26.06
CA GLU A 225 -0.13 32.07 -27.45
C GLU A 225 -1.34 32.34 -28.38
N ALA A 226 -2.55 31.97 -27.93
CA ALA A 226 -3.75 32.08 -28.76
C ALA A 226 -4.32 33.48 -28.87
N LEU A 227 -4.15 34.34 -27.87
CA LEU A 227 -4.81 35.64 -27.78
C LEU A 227 -3.84 36.81 -27.76
N GLY A 228 -2.59 36.60 -27.40
CA GLY A 228 -1.65 37.63 -27.06
C GLY A 228 -1.98 38.31 -25.72
N LEU A 229 -0.95 38.75 -24.99
CA LEU A 229 -1.08 39.32 -23.65
C LEU A 229 -2.01 40.54 -23.58
N GLY A 230 -1.95 41.47 -24.57
CA GLY A 230 -2.78 42.67 -24.58
C GLY A 230 -4.27 42.38 -24.68
N GLN A 231 -4.66 41.45 -25.56
CA GLN A 231 -6.08 41.05 -25.70
C GLN A 231 -6.55 40.23 -24.46
N LEU A 232 -5.67 39.43 -23.86
CA LEU A 232 -5.96 38.66 -22.65
C LEU A 232 -6.34 39.60 -21.50
N VAL A 233 -5.56 40.66 -21.26
CA VAL A 233 -5.84 41.68 -20.24
C VAL A 233 -7.18 42.37 -20.52
N THR A 234 -7.40 42.82 -21.76
CA THR A 234 -8.64 43.54 -22.15
C THR A 234 -9.88 42.65 -21.96
N ARG A 235 -9.83 41.37 -22.35
CA ARG A 235 -10.96 40.44 -22.21
C ARG A 235 -11.29 40.14 -20.77
N LEU A 236 -10.28 39.98 -19.92
CA LEU A 236 -10.48 39.78 -18.48
C LEU A 236 -11.11 41.03 -17.82
N GLU A 237 -10.80 42.22 -18.30
CA GLU A 237 -11.46 43.43 -17.83
C GLU A 237 -12.93 43.52 -18.23
N GLY A 238 -13.27 43.09 -19.45
CA GLY A 238 -14.65 43.09 -19.96
C GLY A 238 -15.53 42.01 -19.33
N SER A 239 -15.00 40.86 -19.08
CA SER A 239 -15.71 39.71 -18.48
C SER A 239 -16.15 39.97 -17.03
N PHE A 240 -15.42 40.71 -16.26
CA PHE A 240 -15.78 41.08 -14.89
C PHE A 240 -16.98 42.04 -14.79
N ALA A 241 -17.19 42.90 -15.76
CA ALA A 241 -18.33 43.83 -15.79
C ALA A 241 -19.67 43.08 -15.99
N VAL A 242 -19.69 41.97 -16.69
CA VAL A 242 -20.89 41.14 -16.95
C VAL A 242 -21.29 40.33 -15.72
N LEU A 243 -20.34 39.90 -14.89
CA LEU A 243 -20.59 39.10 -13.67
C LEU A 243 -20.97 39.97 -12.46
N ALA A 244 -20.73 41.26 -12.48
CA ALA A 244 -21.13 42.17 -11.42
C ALA A 244 -22.67 42.38 -11.35
N GLY A 245 -23.42 41.88 -12.31
CA GLY A 245 -24.88 42.03 -12.43
C GLY A 245 -25.73 40.87 -11.88
N ALA A 246 -25.18 39.72 -11.49
CA ALA A 246 -25.91 38.55 -11.00
C ALA A 246 -25.53 38.20 -9.55
N GLY A 247 -26.26 38.76 -8.65
CA GLY A 247 -26.56 38.42 -7.25
C GLY A 247 -25.60 37.61 -6.40
N LEU A 248 -25.20 38.25 -5.27
CA LEU A 248 -25.10 37.70 -3.91
C LEU A 248 -23.88 36.83 -3.47
N THR A 249 -23.18 37.40 -2.48
CA THR A 249 -22.52 36.76 -1.30
C THR A 249 -21.29 35.86 -1.50
N SER A 250 -20.49 35.98 -2.52
CA SER A 250 -19.16 35.36 -2.55
C SER A 250 -18.06 36.40 -2.50
N ALA A 251 -17.02 36.16 -1.67
CA ALA A 251 -15.87 37.05 -1.58
C ALA A 251 -15.29 37.36 -2.97
N PRO A 252 -14.74 38.57 -3.22
CA PRO A 252 -14.20 38.98 -4.55
C PRO A 252 -13.24 37.96 -5.19
N ARG A 253 -12.51 37.19 -4.34
CA ARG A 253 -11.52 36.19 -4.76
C ARG A 253 -12.13 34.93 -5.39
N HIS A 254 -13.35 34.53 -4.99
CA HIS A 254 -14.04 33.40 -5.62
C HIS A 254 -14.68 33.77 -6.95
N ARG A 255 -14.93 35.06 -7.17
CA ARG A 255 -15.47 35.56 -8.45
C ARG A 255 -14.42 35.56 -9.55
N SER A 256 -13.15 35.87 -9.22
CA SER A 256 -12.07 35.90 -10.22
C SER A 256 -11.72 34.50 -10.73
N LEU A 257 -11.64 33.52 -9.85
CA LEU A 257 -11.33 32.14 -10.24
C LEU A 257 -12.49 31.50 -11.03
N ALA A 258 -13.74 31.68 -10.59
CA ALA A 258 -14.92 31.22 -11.32
C ALA A 258 -15.00 31.86 -12.71
N ALA A 259 -14.77 33.17 -12.79
CA ALA A 259 -14.75 33.89 -14.06
C ALA A 259 -13.65 33.37 -15.00
N THR A 260 -12.47 33.03 -14.51
CA THR A 260 -11.38 32.52 -15.34
C THR A 260 -11.70 31.13 -15.88
N VAL A 261 -12.29 30.25 -15.05
CA VAL A 261 -12.72 28.91 -15.47
C VAL A 261 -13.87 29.00 -16.47
N GLU A 262 -14.90 29.81 -16.18
CA GLU A 262 -16.04 30.01 -17.04
C GLU A 262 -15.66 30.64 -18.39
N TRP A 263 -14.76 31.62 -18.36
CA TRP A 263 -14.21 32.21 -19.59
C TRP A 263 -13.41 31.17 -20.40
N SER A 264 -12.57 30.33 -19.76
CA SER A 264 -11.84 29.25 -20.43
C SER A 264 -12.79 28.25 -21.08
N TYR A 265 -13.90 27.89 -20.40
CA TYR A 265 -14.94 27.01 -20.90
C TYR A 265 -15.64 27.60 -22.16
N HIS A 266 -15.98 28.89 -22.16
CA HIS A 266 -16.64 29.53 -23.27
C HIS A 266 -15.72 29.77 -24.49
N LEU A 267 -14.41 29.69 -24.35
CA LEU A 267 -13.46 29.74 -25.46
C LEU A 267 -13.33 28.42 -26.21
N LEU A 268 -13.78 27.31 -25.63
CA LEU A 268 -13.77 25.99 -26.25
C LEU A 268 -14.94 25.89 -27.25
N ASP A 269 -14.71 25.16 -28.34
CA ASP A 269 -15.79 24.71 -29.21
C ASP A 269 -16.68 23.68 -28.48
N GLU A 270 -17.78 23.26 -29.11
CA GLU A 270 -18.74 22.32 -28.53
C GLU A 270 -18.10 20.98 -28.11
N THR A 271 -17.11 20.53 -28.90
CA THR A 271 -16.35 19.29 -28.61
C THR A 271 -15.43 19.50 -27.41
N GLY A 272 -14.68 20.58 -27.38
CA GLY A 272 -13.84 20.97 -26.25
C GLY A 272 -14.63 21.19 -24.97
N GLN A 273 -15.83 21.79 -25.04
CA GLN A 273 -16.72 21.93 -23.87
C GLN A 273 -17.24 20.58 -23.36
N ARG A 274 -17.52 19.61 -24.24
CA ARG A 274 -17.89 18.25 -23.82
C ARG A 274 -16.73 17.56 -23.11
N VAL A 275 -15.52 17.63 -23.68
CA VAL A 275 -14.31 17.10 -23.05
C VAL A 275 -14.06 17.77 -21.69
N PHE A 276 -14.16 19.11 -21.64
CA PHE A 276 -13.96 19.84 -20.37
C PHE A 276 -14.98 19.43 -19.30
N ARG A 277 -16.27 19.22 -19.65
CA ARG A 277 -17.29 18.72 -18.71
C ARG A 277 -16.99 17.29 -18.27
N ARG A 278 -16.49 16.43 -19.14
CA ARG A 278 -16.08 15.06 -18.78
C ARG A 278 -14.85 15.07 -17.86
N LEU A 279 -13.88 15.94 -18.14
CA LEU A 279 -12.70 16.09 -17.29
C LEU A 279 -13.00 16.70 -15.91
N ALA A 280 -14.15 17.34 -15.75
CA ALA A 280 -14.61 17.84 -14.45
C ALA A 280 -14.90 16.71 -13.43
N VAL A 281 -14.91 15.46 -13.85
CA VAL A 281 -15.00 14.29 -12.99
C VAL A 281 -13.72 14.09 -12.16
N PHE A 282 -12.57 14.60 -12.64
CA PHE A 282 -11.32 14.51 -11.90
C PHE A 282 -11.29 15.52 -10.74
N PRO A 283 -11.17 15.08 -9.49
CA PRO A 283 -11.09 15.99 -8.35
C PRO A 283 -9.71 16.63 -8.15
N GLY A 284 -8.70 16.21 -8.95
CA GLY A 284 -7.30 16.64 -8.86
C GLY A 284 -6.61 16.70 -10.22
N SER A 285 -5.29 16.55 -10.23
CA SER A 285 -4.48 16.48 -11.45
C SER A 285 -4.72 15.13 -12.17
N PHE A 286 -4.62 15.13 -13.49
CA PHE A 286 -4.73 13.95 -14.34
C PHE A 286 -3.67 14.01 -15.45
N THR A 287 -3.31 12.82 -15.99
CA THR A 287 -2.39 12.71 -17.12
C THR A 287 -3.13 12.95 -18.45
N LEU A 288 -2.38 13.13 -19.52
CA LEU A 288 -2.96 13.21 -20.87
C LEU A 288 -3.67 11.89 -21.22
N ASP A 289 -3.11 10.76 -20.83
CA ASP A 289 -3.68 9.44 -21.07
C ASP A 289 -4.99 9.25 -20.28
N GLY A 290 -5.03 9.71 -19.02
CA GLY A 290 -6.25 9.77 -18.23
C GLY A 290 -7.34 10.65 -18.85
N ALA A 291 -6.97 11.84 -19.33
CA ALA A 291 -7.88 12.71 -20.07
C ALA A 291 -8.42 12.04 -21.35
N THR A 292 -7.56 11.34 -22.08
CA THR A 292 -7.92 10.60 -23.28
C THR A 292 -8.87 9.44 -22.95
N ALA A 293 -8.63 8.71 -21.85
CA ALA A 293 -9.48 7.62 -21.41
C ALA A 293 -10.89 8.08 -21.01
N VAL A 294 -11.01 9.21 -20.29
CA VAL A 294 -12.33 9.79 -19.94
C VAL A 294 -13.02 10.45 -21.14
N ALA A 295 -12.25 11.03 -22.03
CA ALA A 295 -12.77 11.60 -23.27
C ALA A 295 -13.05 10.52 -24.33
N GLY A 296 -12.34 9.38 -24.27
CA GLY A 296 -12.43 8.23 -25.15
C GLY A 296 -13.12 7.03 -24.47
N ASP A 297 -12.43 5.92 -24.35
CA ASP A 297 -12.95 4.66 -23.81
C ASP A 297 -12.05 4.13 -22.67
N ALA A 298 -12.45 4.42 -21.42
CA ALA A 298 -11.75 3.94 -20.23
C ALA A 298 -11.62 2.40 -20.19
N LEU A 299 -12.60 1.70 -20.78
CA LEU A 299 -12.57 0.24 -20.87
C LEU A 299 -11.47 -0.25 -21.81
N GLN A 300 -11.33 0.36 -22.98
CA GLN A 300 -10.28 -0.04 -23.94
C GLN A 300 -8.89 0.11 -23.31
N VAL A 301 -8.64 1.23 -22.67
CA VAL A 301 -7.35 1.52 -22.02
C VAL A 301 -7.07 0.54 -20.87
N ALA A 302 -8.09 0.23 -20.05
CA ALA A 302 -7.97 -0.77 -18.99
C ALA A 302 -7.72 -2.18 -19.54
N GLN A 303 -8.35 -2.55 -20.66
CA GLN A 303 -8.13 -3.82 -21.34
C GLN A 303 -6.73 -3.92 -21.94
N GLU A 304 -6.22 -2.86 -22.55
CA GLU A 304 -4.85 -2.81 -23.09
C GLU A 304 -3.83 -2.95 -21.96
N ALA A 305 -4.02 -2.25 -20.83
CA ALA A 305 -3.18 -2.38 -19.66
C ALA A 305 -3.26 -3.80 -19.06
N SER A 306 -4.46 -4.39 -18.99
CA SER A 306 -4.65 -5.77 -18.53
C SER A 306 -3.88 -6.78 -19.40
N ALA A 307 -4.00 -6.68 -20.71
CA ALA A 307 -3.28 -7.53 -21.66
C ALA A 307 -1.75 -7.36 -21.56
N ALA A 308 -1.27 -6.13 -21.36
CA ALA A 308 0.15 -5.85 -21.16
C ALA A 308 0.70 -6.48 -19.85
N MET A 309 -0.15 -6.67 -18.84
CA MET A 309 0.25 -7.33 -17.58
C MET A 309 0.49 -8.84 -17.72
N ASP A 310 0.02 -9.47 -18.78
CA ASP A 310 0.30 -10.87 -19.07
C ASP A 310 1.71 -11.11 -19.63
N SER A 311 2.46 -10.05 -19.91
CA SER A 311 3.85 -10.13 -20.38
C SER A 311 4.83 -9.58 -19.34
N SER A 312 6.00 -10.22 -19.20
CA SER A 312 7.06 -9.74 -18.30
C SER A 312 7.56 -8.33 -18.64
N ALA A 313 7.58 -7.96 -19.91
CA ALA A 313 8.03 -6.65 -20.36
C ALA A 313 7.01 -5.53 -20.10
N GLY A 314 5.72 -5.85 -20.20
CA GLY A 314 4.63 -4.87 -20.06
C GLY A 314 4.12 -4.72 -18.62
N GLN A 315 4.31 -5.74 -17.77
CA GLN A 315 3.66 -5.82 -16.46
C GLN A 315 3.93 -4.60 -15.57
N LEU A 316 5.19 -4.19 -15.43
CA LEU A 316 5.54 -3.06 -14.58
C LEU A 316 5.01 -1.74 -15.14
N ALA A 317 5.18 -1.50 -16.44
CA ALA A 317 4.73 -0.26 -17.09
C ALA A 317 3.19 -0.11 -16.98
N ALA A 318 2.44 -1.17 -17.28
CA ALA A 318 0.99 -1.19 -17.18
C ALA A 318 0.51 -0.98 -15.73
N ALA A 319 1.14 -1.65 -14.78
CA ALA A 319 0.79 -1.50 -13.38
C ALA A 319 1.11 -0.11 -12.82
N CYS A 320 2.26 0.48 -13.16
CA CYS A 320 2.61 1.85 -12.78
C CYS A 320 1.66 2.88 -13.42
N TRP A 321 1.26 2.64 -14.66
CA TRP A 321 0.27 3.50 -15.30
C TRP A 321 -1.08 3.43 -14.59
N LEU A 322 -1.58 2.22 -14.26
CA LEU A 322 -2.82 2.05 -13.50
C LEU A 322 -2.73 2.64 -12.08
N ASP A 323 -1.55 2.59 -11.44
CA ASP A 323 -1.34 3.26 -10.16
C ASP A 323 -1.47 4.79 -10.28
N ALA A 324 -0.99 5.37 -11.37
CA ALA A 324 -1.12 6.81 -11.62
C ALA A 324 -2.57 7.23 -11.94
N GLU A 325 -3.34 6.34 -12.57
CA GLU A 325 -4.73 6.58 -12.99
C GLU A 325 -5.78 5.96 -12.04
N ASP A 326 -5.37 5.49 -10.87
CA ASP A 326 -6.24 4.82 -9.87
C ASP A 326 -7.52 5.61 -9.59
N ALA A 327 -7.36 6.92 -9.39
CA ALA A 327 -8.44 7.84 -9.16
C ALA A 327 -9.47 7.86 -10.30
N MET A 328 -8.99 7.89 -11.53
CA MET A 328 -9.83 7.89 -12.73
C MET A 328 -10.60 6.58 -12.85
N MET A 329 -9.90 5.43 -12.66
CA MET A 329 -10.54 4.12 -12.74
C MET A 329 -11.64 3.95 -11.69
N HIS A 330 -11.42 4.43 -10.46
CA HIS A 330 -12.44 4.42 -9.40
C HIS A 330 -13.67 5.25 -9.74
N VAL A 331 -13.48 6.47 -10.26
CA VAL A 331 -14.60 7.34 -10.65
C VAL A 331 -15.36 6.73 -11.82
N SER A 332 -14.64 6.19 -12.81
CA SER A 332 -15.26 5.54 -13.97
C SER A 332 -16.08 4.32 -13.53
N LEU A 333 -15.55 3.48 -12.65
CA LEU A 333 -16.28 2.32 -12.09
C LEU A 333 -17.54 2.73 -11.35
N LYS A 334 -17.47 3.73 -10.46
CA LYS A 334 -18.65 4.22 -9.74
C LYS A 334 -19.72 4.75 -10.69
N TRP A 335 -19.31 5.56 -11.66
CA TRP A 335 -20.25 6.06 -12.67
C TRP A 335 -20.89 4.93 -13.48
N CYS A 336 -20.09 3.93 -13.90
CA CYS A 336 -20.60 2.77 -14.62
C CYS A 336 -21.57 1.94 -13.78
N LEU A 337 -21.30 1.73 -12.50
CA LEU A 337 -22.20 1.01 -11.59
C LEU A 337 -23.60 1.66 -11.48
N GLU A 338 -23.65 2.98 -11.58
CA GLU A 338 -24.91 3.74 -11.53
C GLU A 338 -25.63 3.82 -12.89
N HIS A 339 -24.88 3.86 -14.03
CA HIS A 339 -25.42 4.24 -15.32
C HIS A 339 -25.28 3.16 -16.42
N ASP A 340 -24.24 2.31 -16.37
CA ASP A 340 -23.98 1.24 -17.35
C ASP A 340 -23.29 0.04 -16.68
N ARG A 341 -24.11 -0.85 -16.14
CA ARG A 341 -23.65 -2.01 -15.37
C ARG A 341 -22.87 -3.03 -16.21
N ALA A 342 -23.18 -3.17 -17.50
CA ALA A 342 -22.42 -4.04 -18.38
C ALA A 342 -20.99 -3.52 -18.58
N MET A 343 -20.86 -2.21 -18.75
CA MET A 343 -19.56 -1.53 -18.79
C MET A 343 -18.82 -1.66 -17.46
N ALA A 344 -19.50 -1.49 -16.32
CA ALA A 344 -18.91 -1.67 -14.99
C ALA A 344 -18.27 -3.05 -14.81
N LEU A 345 -18.99 -4.11 -15.23
CA LEU A 345 -18.51 -5.47 -15.13
C LEU A 345 -17.25 -5.70 -15.97
N ARG A 346 -17.26 -5.25 -17.23
CA ARG A 346 -16.10 -5.36 -18.12
C ARG A 346 -14.89 -4.56 -17.63
N LEU A 347 -15.13 -3.35 -17.13
CA LEU A 347 -14.07 -2.50 -16.58
C LEU A 347 -13.49 -3.11 -15.29
N ALA A 348 -14.32 -3.58 -14.38
CA ALA A 348 -13.86 -4.24 -13.15
C ALA A 348 -13.05 -5.51 -13.46
N MET A 349 -13.47 -6.33 -14.43
CA MET A 349 -12.71 -7.50 -14.86
C MET A 349 -11.36 -7.11 -15.49
N ALA A 350 -11.29 -6.03 -16.26
CA ALA A 350 -10.04 -5.55 -16.84
C ALA A 350 -9.06 -5.04 -15.77
N LEU A 351 -9.54 -4.51 -14.64
CA LEU A 351 -8.72 -4.03 -13.53
C LEU A 351 -8.34 -5.14 -12.54
N ALA A 352 -9.00 -6.30 -12.58
CA ALA A 352 -8.78 -7.38 -11.61
C ALA A 352 -7.32 -7.89 -11.53
N PRO A 353 -6.56 -8.06 -12.64
CA PRO A 353 -5.15 -8.42 -12.59
C PRO A 353 -4.29 -7.40 -11.82
N TRP A 354 -4.56 -6.11 -12.01
CA TRP A 354 -3.86 -5.04 -11.33
C TRP A 354 -4.14 -5.00 -9.83
N TRP A 355 -5.40 -5.12 -9.42
CA TRP A 355 -5.75 -5.20 -8.00
C TRP A 355 -5.06 -6.37 -7.32
N LYS A 356 -5.02 -7.52 -8.00
CA LYS A 356 -4.33 -8.70 -7.48
C LYS A 356 -2.81 -8.50 -7.35
N LEU A 357 -2.18 -7.91 -8.37
CA LEU A 357 -0.74 -7.62 -8.37
C LEU A 357 -0.34 -6.64 -7.24
N ARG A 358 -1.18 -5.64 -6.98
CA ARG A 358 -0.94 -4.62 -5.95
C ARG A 358 -1.46 -4.99 -4.56
N GLY A 359 -2.01 -6.20 -4.36
CA GLY A 359 -2.60 -6.61 -3.09
C GLY A 359 -3.87 -5.85 -2.70
N ARG A 360 -4.51 -5.18 -3.66
CA ARG A 360 -5.76 -4.42 -3.47
C ARG A 360 -6.99 -5.33 -3.64
N THR A 361 -6.89 -6.55 -3.14
CA THR A 361 -7.88 -7.61 -3.39
C THR A 361 -9.25 -7.29 -2.80
N ALA A 362 -9.31 -6.68 -1.61
CA ALA A 362 -10.56 -6.32 -0.96
C ALA A 362 -11.38 -5.29 -1.78
N SER A 363 -10.73 -4.19 -2.21
CA SER A 363 -11.39 -3.18 -3.05
C SER A 363 -11.80 -3.75 -4.40
N GLY A 364 -10.94 -4.58 -5.01
CA GLY A 364 -11.24 -5.26 -6.28
C GLY A 364 -12.44 -6.20 -6.14
N TYR A 365 -12.52 -6.95 -5.05
CA TYR A 365 -13.63 -7.84 -4.75
C TYR A 365 -14.95 -7.05 -4.59
N GLU A 366 -14.93 -5.95 -3.84
CA GLU A 366 -16.10 -5.10 -3.61
C GLU A 366 -16.66 -4.54 -4.93
N PHE A 367 -15.81 -3.92 -5.77
CA PHE A 367 -16.24 -3.37 -7.05
C PHE A 367 -16.73 -4.44 -8.03
N LEU A 368 -16.01 -5.55 -8.13
CA LEU A 368 -16.37 -6.63 -9.05
C LEU A 368 -17.65 -7.36 -8.58
N SER A 369 -17.82 -7.54 -7.28
CA SER A 369 -19.05 -8.11 -6.69
C SER A 369 -20.26 -7.26 -7.03
N ALA A 370 -20.18 -5.95 -6.77
CA ALA A 370 -21.24 -5.00 -7.09
C ALA A 370 -21.58 -4.98 -8.60
N ALA A 371 -20.55 -5.08 -9.46
CA ALA A 371 -20.76 -5.11 -10.91
C ALA A 371 -21.36 -6.44 -11.37
N ALA A 372 -20.99 -7.58 -10.75
CA ALA A 372 -21.47 -8.91 -11.12
C ALA A 372 -22.88 -9.23 -10.60
N GLU A 373 -23.38 -8.51 -9.59
CA GLU A 373 -24.69 -8.73 -8.95
C GLU A 373 -25.86 -8.69 -9.94
N HIS A 374 -25.72 -7.92 -11.00
CA HIS A 374 -26.74 -7.72 -12.03
C HIS A 374 -26.38 -8.38 -13.38
N GLY A 375 -25.27 -9.14 -13.44
CA GLY A 375 -24.86 -9.87 -14.63
C GLY A 375 -25.83 -11.00 -14.96
N GLU A 376 -25.95 -11.35 -16.24
CA GLU A 376 -26.74 -12.51 -16.68
C GLU A 376 -26.08 -13.80 -16.19
N VAL A 377 -26.72 -14.44 -15.20
CA VAL A 377 -26.20 -15.66 -14.57
C VAL A 377 -25.95 -16.75 -15.60
N GLY A 378 -24.72 -17.26 -15.64
CA GLY A 378 -24.31 -18.29 -16.59
C GLY A 378 -23.83 -17.75 -17.94
N SER A 379 -23.80 -16.45 -18.18
CA SER A 379 -23.09 -15.86 -19.33
C SER A 379 -21.56 -16.06 -19.21
N ASP A 380 -20.82 -15.88 -20.32
CA ASP A 380 -19.36 -15.96 -20.30
C ASP A 380 -18.75 -14.85 -19.44
N GLU A 381 -19.29 -13.64 -19.52
CA GLU A 381 -18.85 -12.50 -18.72
C GLU A 381 -19.12 -12.73 -17.23
N TRP A 382 -20.30 -13.25 -16.88
CA TRP A 382 -20.60 -13.57 -15.49
C TRP A 382 -19.69 -14.69 -14.96
N SER A 383 -19.45 -15.74 -15.76
CA SER A 383 -18.55 -16.83 -15.37
C SER A 383 -17.11 -16.36 -15.19
N ALA A 384 -16.63 -15.45 -16.05
CA ALA A 384 -15.33 -14.81 -15.89
C ALA A 384 -15.25 -13.95 -14.62
N ALA A 385 -16.32 -13.21 -14.32
CA ALA A 385 -16.40 -12.43 -13.07
C ALA A 385 -16.36 -13.34 -11.85
N GLN A 386 -17.06 -14.49 -11.86
CA GLN A 386 -16.99 -15.45 -10.75
C GLN A 386 -15.56 -15.99 -10.56
N VAL A 387 -14.83 -16.28 -11.63
CA VAL A 387 -13.42 -16.71 -11.52
C VAL A 387 -12.58 -15.61 -10.86
N TRP A 388 -12.72 -14.35 -11.29
CA TRP A 388 -11.99 -13.24 -10.68
C TRP A 388 -12.39 -12.95 -9.23
N LEU A 389 -13.68 -13.07 -8.89
CA LEU A 389 -14.15 -12.97 -7.50
C LEU A 389 -13.51 -14.05 -6.63
N GLY A 390 -13.45 -15.29 -7.11
CA GLY A 390 -12.74 -16.36 -6.43
C GLY A 390 -11.24 -16.05 -6.24
N GLU A 391 -10.60 -15.43 -7.23
CA GLU A 391 -9.18 -15.05 -7.15
C GLU A 391 -8.89 -13.80 -6.31
N LEU A 392 -9.85 -12.91 -6.13
CA LEU A 392 -9.74 -11.69 -5.33
C LEU A 392 -10.22 -11.88 -3.88
N SER A 393 -10.92 -12.99 -3.57
CA SER A 393 -11.31 -13.30 -2.18
C SER A 393 -10.08 -13.40 -1.27
N SER A 394 -10.25 -13.06 -0.01
CA SER A 394 -9.17 -12.74 0.93
C SER A 394 -8.29 -13.93 1.37
N GLY A 395 -8.43 -15.09 0.76
CA GLY A 395 -7.55 -16.24 1.00
C GLY A 395 -8.07 -17.53 0.37
N ALA A 396 -7.16 -18.42 0.05
CA ALA A 396 -7.48 -19.73 -0.51
C ALA A 396 -8.30 -20.65 0.45
N SER A 397 -8.41 -20.26 1.72
CA SER A 397 -9.27 -20.92 2.72
C SER A 397 -10.60 -20.21 2.93
N ASP A 398 -10.89 -19.13 2.17
CA ASP A 398 -12.16 -18.43 2.26
C ASP A 398 -13.28 -19.26 1.61
N PRO A 399 -14.36 -19.63 2.34
CA PRO A 399 -15.51 -20.32 1.75
C PRO A 399 -16.14 -19.59 0.58
N ALA A 400 -16.09 -18.25 0.54
CA ALA A 400 -16.59 -17.46 -0.57
C ALA A 400 -15.80 -17.74 -1.86
N SER A 401 -14.48 -17.90 -1.77
CA SER A 401 -13.63 -18.25 -2.90
C SER A 401 -14.09 -19.57 -3.55
N LEU A 402 -14.29 -20.61 -2.74
CA LEU A 402 -14.78 -21.92 -3.22
C LEU A 402 -16.16 -21.81 -3.86
N GLN A 403 -17.07 -21.00 -3.31
CA GLN A 403 -18.41 -20.80 -3.87
C GLN A 403 -18.35 -20.16 -5.27
N HIS A 404 -17.52 -19.14 -5.47
CA HIS A 404 -17.34 -18.46 -6.73
C HIS A 404 -16.78 -19.40 -7.81
N PHE A 405 -15.71 -20.14 -7.52
CA PHE A 405 -15.16 -21.12 -8.46
C PHE A 405 -16.14 -22.24 -8.77
N THR A 406 -16.90 -22.71 -7.79
CA THR A 406 -17.94 -23.74 -7.98
C THR A 406 -19.06 -23.23 -8.88
N ALA A 407 -19.49 -21.98 -8.70
CA ALA A 407 -20.47 -21.34 -9.53
C ALA A 407 -19.98 -21.21 -10.99
N ALA A 408 -18.76 -20.74 -11.21
CA ALA A 408 -18.16 -20.67 -12.55
C ALA A 408 -18.06 -22.06 -13.21
N ARG A 409 -17.50 -23.04 -12.50
CA ARG A 409 -17.35 -24.43 -13.00
C ARG A 409 -18.67 -25.02 -13.47
N ARG A 410 -19.74 -24.83 -12.69
CA ARG A 410 -21.07 -25.37 -13.01
C ARG A 410 -21.57 -24.98 -14.39
N PHE A 411 -21.34 -23.73 -14.81
CA PHE A 411 -21.78 -23.24 -16.10
C PHE A 411 -20.76 -23.50 -17.22
N LEU A 412 -19.48 -23.47 -16.91
CA LEU A 412 -18.41 -23.68 -17.89
C LEU A 412 -18.26 -25.15 -18.27
N ALA A 413 -18.54 -26.09 -17.38
CA ALA A 413 -18.49 -27.55 -17.69
C ALA A 413 -19.48 -28.01 -18.76
N ALA A 414 -20.55 -27.27 -18.98
CA ALA A 414 -21.53 -27.57 -20.05
C ALA A 414 -21.14 -27.01 -21.42
N ARG A 415 -19.99 -26.35 -21.54
CA ARG A 415 -19.48 -25.66 -22.72
C ARG A 415 -18.20 -26.31 -23.24
N PRO A 416 -17.76 -25.95 -24.46
CA PRO A 416 -16.46 -26.40 -24.95
C PRO A 416 -15.34 -26.02 -23.99
N PRO A 417 -14.30 -26.88 -23.88
CA PRO A 417 -13.11 -26.57 -23.04
C PRO A 417 -12.52 -25.19 -23.35
N SER A 418 -12.13 -24.46 -22.29
CA SER A 418 -11.62 -23.10 -22.41
C SER A 418 -10.61 -22.79 -21.32
N SER A 419 -9.75 -21.79 -21.51
CA SER A 419 -8.81 -21.30 -20.48
C SER A 419 -9.54 -20.79 -19.22
N LEU A 420 -10.78 -20.33 -19.37
CA LEU A 420 -11.60 -19.92 -18.24
C LEU A 420 -12.03 -21.12 -17.38
N LEU A 421 -12.39 -22.24 -18.00
CA LEU A 421 -12.68 -23.50 -17.29
C LEU A 421 -11.44 -24.02 -16.55
N ILE A 422 -10.26 -23.96 -17.17
CA ILE A 422 -8.98 -24.33 -16.54
C ILE A 422 -8.76 -23.50 -15.28
N ARG A 423 -8.97 -22.18 -15.34
CA ARG A 423 -8.83 -21.29 -14.19
C ARG A 423 -9.84 -21.63 -13.08
N ALA A 424 -11.09 -21.89 -13.43
CA ALA A 424 -12.14 -22.26 -12.49
C ALA A 424 -11.80 -23.58 -11.75
N LEU A 425 -11.36 -24.61 -12.50
CA LEU A 425 -10.96 -25.92 -11.95
C LEU A 425 -9.71 -25.78 -11.05
N SER A 426 -8.68 -25.10 -11.51
CA SER A 426 -7.46 -24.90 -10.74
C SER A 426 -7.72 -24.08 -9.47
N GLY A 427 -8.52 -23.01 -9.55
CA GLY A 427 -8.91 -22.20 -8.40
C GLY A 427 -9.75 -23.01 -7.41
N ARG A 428 -10.73 -23.77 -7.87
CA ARG A 428 -11.52 -24.65 -7.01
C ARG A 428 -10.66 -25.72 -6.35
N GLY A 429 -9.79 -26.37 -7.12
CA GLY A 429 -8.85 -27.37 -6.61
C GLY A 429 -7.92 -26.80 -5.53
N SER A 430 -7.41 -25.56 -5.71
CA SER A 430 -6.58 -24.93 -4.68
C SER A 430 -7.35 -24.63 -3.38
N CYS A 431 -8.61 -24.22 -3.47
CA CYS A 431 -9.46 -24.00 -2.30
C CYS A 431 -9.73 -25.33 -1.56
N LEU A 432 -10.08 -26.40 -2.29
CA LEU A 432 -10.32 -27.72 -1.72
C LEU A 432 -9.06 -28.27 -1.00
N ALA A 433 -7.88 -28.07 -1.62
CA ALA A 433 -6.61 -28.47 -1.00
C ALA A 433 -6.38 -27.79 0.35
N ASN A 434 -6.62 -26.47 0.41
CA ASN A 434 -6.46 -25.70 1.64
C ASN A 434 -7.53 -26.03 2.71
N LEU A 435 -8.69 -26.55 2.29
CA LEU A 435 -9.73 -27.04 3.19
C LEU A 435 -9.52 -28.51 3.62
N GLY A 436 -8.47 -29.18 3.10
CA GLY A 436 -8.11 -30.55 3.44
C GLY A 436 -8.76 -31.62 2.56
N ASP A 437 -9.56 -31.26 1.57
CA ASP A 437 -10.15 -32.23 0.62
C ASP A 437 -9.20 -32.53 -0.54
N ILE A 438 -8.10 -33.20 -0.20
CA ILE A 438 -7.00 -33.52 -1.13
C ILE A 438 -7.46 -34.37 -2.31
N SER A 439 -8.43 -35.30 -2.08
CA SER A 439 -8.91 -36.20 -3.13
C SER A 439 -9.64 -35.45 -4.25
N GLU A 440 -10.63 -34.62 -3.88
CA GLU A 440 -11.40 -33.82 -4.83
C GLU A 440 -10.50 -32.76 -5.47
N ALA A 441 -9.63 -32.09 -4.71
CA ALA A 441 -8.63 -31.16 -5.22
C ALA A 441 -7.78 -31.77 -6.33
N SER A 442 -7.25 -32.98 -6.10
CA SER A 442 -6.43 -33.70 -7.07
C SER A 442 -7.17 -34.02 -8.37
N GLN A 443 -8.45 -34.39 -8.25
CA GLN A 443 -9.30 -34.66 -9.44
C GLN A 443 -9.52 -33.40 -10.27
N GLU A 444 -9.91 -32.29 -9.65
CA GLU A 444 -10.15 -31.00 -10.32
C GLU A 444 -8.90 -30.49 -11.04
N ILE A 445 -7.74 -30.55 -10.36
CA ILE A 445 -6.49 -30.05 -10.95
C ILE A 445 -6.00 -30.96 -12.09
N ARG A 446 -6.19 -32.29 -12.01
CA ARG A 446 -5.88 -33.20 -13.11
C ARG A 446 -6.79 -32.97 -14.31
N GLU A 447 -8.07 -32.67 -14.10
CA GLU A 447 -8.99 -32.26 -15.17
C GLU A 447 -8.49 -30.98 -15.84
N ALA A 448 -8.09 -29.97 -15.04
CA ALA A 448 -7.51 -28.73 -15.56
C ALA A 448 -6.24 -29.01 -16.40
N LEU A 449 -5.35 -29.89 -15.93
CA LEU A 449 -4.14 -30.29 -16.66
C LEU A 449 -4.45 -30.95 -17.99
N ALA A 450 -5.41 -31.87 -17.99
CA ALA A 450 -5.82 -32.58 -19.23
C ALA A 450 -6.39 -31.59 -20.27
N ILE A 451 -7.25 -30.67 -19.84
CA ILE A 451 -7.82 -29.63 -20.71
C ILE A 451 -6.72 -28.67 -21.20
N SER A 452 -5.80 -28.27 -20.35
CA SER A 452 -4.67 -27.36 -20.74
C SER A 452 -3.84 -27.99 -21.85
N ARG A 453 -3.49 -29.28 -21.72
CA ARG A 453 -2.74 -30.01 -22.74
C ARG A 453 -3.53 -30.16 -24.04
N GLN A 454 -4.84 -30.39 -23.94
CA GLN A 454 -5.70 -30.46 -25.13
C GLN A 454 -5.78 -29.14 -25.89
N LEU A 455 -5.79 -28.02 -25.19
CA LEU A 455 -5.89 -26.68 -25.79
C LEU A 455 -4.53 -26.06 -26.15
N GLY A 456 -3.41 -26.65 -25.70
CA GLY A 456 -2.08 -26.04 -25.80
C GLY A 456 -1.93 -24.80 -24.90
N ASP A 457 -2.69 -24.72 -23.79
CA ASP A 457 -2.61 -23.63 -22.83
C ASP A 457 -1.43 -23.86 -21.87
N SER A 458 -0.26 -23.36 -22.25
CA SER A 458 0.97 -23.48 -21.47
C SER A 458 0.88 -22.89 -20.06
N GLY A 459 0.16 -21.77 -19.91
CA GLY A 459 -0.06 -21.14 -18.61
C GLY A 459 -0.92 -21.99 -17.70
N GLY A 460 -2.01 -22.54 -18.24
CA GLY A 460 -2.89 -23.47 -17.55
C GLY A 460 -2.17 -24.77 -17.16
N GLU A 461 -1.37 -25.32 -18.06
CA GLU A 461 -0.56 -26.52 -17.80
C GLU A 461 0.43 -26.29 -16.66
N ALA A 462 1.23 -25.22 -16.73
CA ALA A 462 2.18 -24.88 -15.69
C ALA A 462 1.50 -24.67 -14.33
N ASN A 463 0.37 -23.97 -14.30
CA ASN A 463 -0.40 -23.75 -13.08
C ASN A 463 -0.96 -25.03 -12.48
N ALA A 464 -1.49 -25.94 -13.29
CA ALA A 464 -2.00 -27.22 -12.84
C ALA A 464 -0.87 -28.14 -12.29
N LEU A 465 0.28 -28.18 -12.95
CA LEU A 465 1.46 -28.89 -12.47
C LEU A 465 1.95 -28.35 -11.10
N TYR A 466 1.98 -27.02 -10.97
CA TYR A 466 2.33 -26.38 -9.70
C TYR A 466 1.39 -26.80 -8.55
N TRP A 467 0.09 -26.77 -8.77
CA TRP A 467 -0.87 -27.17 -7.72
C TRP A 467 -0.83 -28.66 -7.41
N LEU A 468 -0.63 -29.54 -8.42
CA LEU A 468 -0.41 -30.98 -8.17
C LEU A 468 0.87 -31.22 -7.34
N ALA A 469 1.92 -30.45 -7.61
CA ALA A 469 3.14 -30.51 -6.81
C ALA A 469 2.89 -30.04 -5.36
N GLY A 470 2.06 -29.01 -5.16
CA GLY A 470 1.62 -28.60 -3.82
C GLY A 470 0.87 -29.71 -3.08
N LEU A 471 -0.02 -30.44 -3.77
CA LEU A 471 -0.69 -31.60 -3.17
C LEU A 471 0.29 -32.72 -2.79
N ALA A 472 1.30 -32.98 -3.63
CA ALA A 472 2.37 -33.93 -3.33
C ALA A 472 3.20 -33.48 -2.11
N TYR A 473 3.45 -32.18 -1.97
CA TYR A 473 4.09 -31.60 -0.78
C TYR A 473 3.30 -31.90 0.49
N TYR A 474 1.99 -31.65 0.51
CA TYR A 474 1.13 -31.93 1.67
C TYR A 474 0.98 -33.43 1.95
N SER A 475 1.20 -34.30 0.96
CA SER A 475 1.21 -35.75 1.12
C SER A 475 2.58 -36.33 1.53
N GLY A 476 3.62 -35.48 1.57
CA GLY A 476 4.99 -35.89 1.88
C GLY A 476 5.72 -36.59 0.72
N ASP A 477 5.16 -36.58 -0.50
CA ASP A 477 5.77 -37.23 -1.67
C ASP A 477 6.70 -36.27 -2.43
N GLN A 478 7.91 -36.10 -1.91
CA GLN A 478 8.91 -35.17 -2.46
C GLN A 478 9.35 -35.54 -3.89
N ALA A 479 9.37 -36.82 -4.23
CA ALA A 479 9.80 -37.27 -5.56
C ALA A 479 8.78 -36.85 -6.62
N VAL A 480 7.48 -37.03 -6.36
CA VAL A 480 6.41 -36.59 -7.22
C VAL A 480 6.37 -35.06 -7.32
N MET A 481 6.55 -34.36 -6.21
CA MET A 481 6.62 -32.89 -6.19
C MET A 481 7.71 -32.38 -7.14
N LEU A 482 8.92 -32.90 -7.01
CA LEU A 482 10.06 -32.48 -7.82
C LEU A 482 9.85 -32.79 -9.32
N ASP A 483 9.34 -34.00 -9.64
CA ASP A 483 9.06 -34.39 -11.03
C ASP A 483 8.04 -33.45 -11.70
N LEU A 484 6.93 -33.16 -11.01
CA LEU A 484 5.89 -32.25 -11.52
C LEU A 484 6.42 -30.84 -11.78
N LEU A 485 7.26 -30.33 -10.90
CA LEU A 485 7.84 -28.99 -11.05
C LEU A 485 8.94 -28.96 -12.13
N GLN A 486 9.68 -30.06 -12.31
CA GLN A 486 10.61 -30.18 -13.42
C GLN A 486 9.91 -30.19 -14.77
N GLN A 487 8.70 -30.77 -14.86
CA GLN A 487 7.89 -30.71 -16.08
C GLN A 487 7.55 -29.25 -16.47
N THR A 488 7.35 -28.34 -15.51
CA THR A 488 7.09 -26.92 -15.84
C THR A 488 8.25 -26.26 -16.58
N ARG A 489 9.48 -26.74 -16.39
CA ARG A 489 10.69 -26.23 -17.07
C ARG A 489 10.79 -26.69 -18.53
N LEU A 490 10.03 -27.67 -18.93
CA LEU A 490 9.95 -28.14 -20.32
C LEU A 490 9.01 -27.25 -21.15
N ILE A 491 8.20 -26.44 -20.50
CA ILE A 491 7.28 -25.49 -21.14
C ILE A 491 8.07 -24.22 -21.51
N ASP A 492 7.83 -23.68 -22.72
CA ASP A 492 8.50 -22.44 -23.15
C ASP A 492 8.19 -21.29 -22.18
N PRO A 493 9.20 -20.74 -21.49
CA PRO A 493 8.99 -19.67 -20.50
C PRO A 493 8.29 -18.42 -21.06
N ALA A 494 8.43 -18.15 -22.37
CA ALA A 494 7.81 -17.01 -23.01
C ALA A 494 6.27 -17.13 -23.09
N THR A 495 5.74 -18.35 -23.01
CA THR A 495 4.30 -18.64 -23.08
C THR A 495 3.62 -18.74 -21.72
N ILE A 496 4.40 -18.71 -20.63
CA ILE A 496 3.87 -18.79 -19.26
C ILE A 496 3.66 -17.37 -18.73
N PRO A 497 2.45 -17.01 -18.25
CA PRO A 497 2.22 -15.72 -17.60
C PRO A 497 3.20 -15.49 -16.43
N PRO A 498 3.73 -14.27 -16.25
CA PRO A 498 4.79 -13.97 -15.25
C PRO A 498 4.45 -14.43 -13.84
N ARG A 499 3.17 -14.31 -13.45
CA ARG A 499 2.70 -14.77 -12.15
C ARG A 499 2.83 -16.29 -11.98
N ILE A 500 2.45 -17.04 -12.99
CA ILE A 500 2.53 -18.51 -12.95
C ILE A 500 3.99 -18.97 -12.96
N ALA A 501 4.83 -18.33 -13.78
CA ALA A 501 6.27 -18.59 -13.78
C ALA A 501 6.89 -18.37 -12.38
N ARG A 502 6.48 -17.32 -11.66
CA ARG A 502 6.94 -17.08 -10.27
C ARG A 502 6.51 -18.20 -9.33
N LEU A 503 5.26 -18.65 -9.39
CA LEU A 503 4.76 -19.76 -8.56
C LEU A 503 5.53 -21.06 -8.84
N CYS A 504 5.79 -21.39 -10.10
CA CYS A 504 6.56 -22.57 -10.48
C CYS A 504 8.01 -22.49 -9.96
N ASN A 505 8.65 -21.31 -10.05
CA ASN A 505 10.00 -21.11 -9.52
C ASN A 505 10.04 -21.23 -8.00
N LEU A 506 9.02 -20.70 -7.30
CA LEU A 506 8.88 -20.86 -5.86
C LEU A 506 8.74 -22.34 -5.48
N GLY A 507 7.81 -23.05 -6.11
CA GLY A 507 7.62 -24.47 -5.88
C GLY A 507 8.89 -25.28 -6.14
N LEU A 508 9.59 -24.98 -7.24
CA LEU A 508 10.86 -25.64 -7.55
C LEU A 508 11.95 -25.33 -6.52
N THR A 509 12.01 -24.11 -6.00
CA THR A 509 12.89 -23.73 -4.90
C THR A 509 12.63 -24.62 -3.68
N ILE A 510 11.37 -24.78 -3.28
CA ILE A 510 10.97 -25.62 -2.15
C ILE A 510 11.38 -27.08 -2.41
N ALA A 511 11.03 -27.63 -3.59
CA ALA A 511 11.36 -29.01 -3.93
C ALA A 511 12.86 -29.32 -3.93
N LEU A 512 13.67 -28.43 -4.49
CA LEU A 512 15.13 -28.55 -4.49
C LEU A 512 15.72 -28.40 -3.09
N THR A 513 15.15 -27.53 -2.27
CA THR A 513 15.55 -27.34 -0.87
C THR A 513 15.30 -28.63 -0.07
N GLU A 514 14.15 -29.27 -0.26
CA GLU A 514 13.82 -30.54 0.37
C GLU A 514 14.68 -31.69 -0.16
N ALA A 515 15.06 -31.66 -1.44
CA ALA A 515 15.99 -32.63 -2.04
C ALA A 515 17.47 -32.43 -1.64
N GLY A 516 17.80 -31.31 -0.96
CA GLY A 516 19.16 -30.96 -0.53
C GLY A 516 20.01 -30.26 -1.59
N ASP A 517 19.46 -29.92 -2.75
CA ASP A 517 20.18 -29.13 -3.76
C ASP A 517 20.04 -27.63 -3.48
N TYR A 518 20.69 -27.20 -2.40
CA TYR A 518 20.66 -25.81 -1.94
C TYR A 518 21.28 -24.81 -2.91
N ALA A 519 22.21 -25.26 -3.74
CA ALA A 519 22.90 -24.40 -4.70
C ALA A 519 21.93 -23.96 -5.81
N GLN A 520 21.24 -24.93 -6.42
CA GLN A 520 20.27 -24.66 -7.49
C GLN A 520 19.02 -23.95 -6.93
N ALA A 521 18.53 -24.35 -5.75
CA ALA A 521 17.43 -23.69 -5.07
C ALA A 521 17.70 -22.19 -4.86
N ARG A 522 18.87 -21.85 -4.36
CA ARG A 522 19.31 -20.48 -4.13
C ARG A 522 19.38 -19.68 -5.41
N GLU A 523 19.94 -20.22 -6.48
CA GLU A 523 20.06 -19.53 -7.75
C GLU A 523 18.67 -19.15 -8.28
N ILE A 524 17.73 -20.11 -8.35
CA ILE A 524 16.36 -19.91 -8.84
C ILE A 524 15.64 -18.87 -7.96
N CYS A 525 15.75 -18.99 -6.64
CA CYS A 525 15.06 -18.11 -5.71
C CYS A 525 15.62 -16.67 -5.77
N SER A 526 16.94 -16.51 -5.92
CA SER A 526 17.55 -15.18 -6.06
C SER A 526 17.15 -14.49 -7.36
N GLN A 527 17.06 -15.23 -8.47
CA GLN A 527 16.55 -14.72 -9.75
C GLN A 527 15.08 -14.32 -9.63
N ALA A 528 14.25 -15.14 -8.95
CA ALA A 528 12.85 -14.84 -8.67
C ALA A 528 12.71 -13.57 -7.82
N LEU A 529 13.51 -13.41 -6.77
CA LEU A 529 13.51 -12.21 -5.92
C LEU A 529 13.87 -10.94 -6.73
N ALA A 530 14.86 -11.01 -7.60
CA ALA A 530 15.22 -9.87 -8.46
C ALA A 530 14.07 -9.49 -9.40
N ALA A 531 13.40 -10.47 -10.00
CA ALA A 531 12.25 -10.26 -10.87
C ALA A 531 11.05 -9.67 -10.13
N THR A 532 10.75 -10.16 -8.92
CA THR A 532 9.62 -9.66 -8.11
C THR A 532 9.87 -8.26 -7.56
N ARG A 533 11.12 -7.92 -7.19
CA ARG A 533 11.51 -6.55 -6.83
C ARG A 533 11.32 -5.59 -8.01
N HIS A 534 11.72 -6.00 -9.21
CA HIS A 534 11.48 -5.21 -10.41
C HIS A 534 10.00 -5.01 -10.71
N ALA A 535 9.17 -6.03 -10.55
CA ALA A 535 7.72 -5.96 -10.78
C ALA A 535 6.95 -5.21 -9.67
N GLY A 536 7.56 -4.96 -8.51
CA GLY A 536 6.88 -4.39 -7.34
C GLY A 536 5.84 -5.34 -6.72
N ASP A 537 6.03 -6.66 -6.86
CA ASP A 537 5.15 -7.70 -6.31
C ASP A 537 5.60 -8.03 -4.88
N LEU A 538 5.01 -7.34 -3.91
CA LEU A 538 5.42 -7.42 -2.49
C LEU A 538 5.22 -8.81 -1.89
N LEU A 539 4.16 -9.54 -2.29
CA LEU A 539 3.89 -10.87 -1.77
C LEU A 539 4.96 -11.86 -2.25
N SER A 540 5.22 -11.91 -3.55
CA SER A 540 6.24 -12.81 -4.09
C SER A 540 7.66 -12.44 -3.66
N GLN A 541 7.91 -11.17 -3.30
CA GLN A 541 9.16 -10.77 -2.63
C GLN A 541 9.27 -11.40 -1.25
N ALA A 542 8.20 -11.34 -0.43
CA ALA A 542 8.19 -11.95 0.90
C ALA A 542 8.41 -13.46 0.82
N GLU A 543 7.72 -14.14 -0.12
CA GLU A 543 7.88 -15.57 -0.38
C GLU A 543 9.33 -15.92 -0.74
N SER A 544 9.91 -15.22 -1.70
CA SER A 544 11.31 -15.46 -2.12
C SER A 544 12.31 -15.23 -0.99
N LEU A 545 12.13 -14.17 -0.19
CA LEU A 545 13.00 -13.88 0.95
C LEU A 545 12.89 -14.96 2.06
N ALA A 546 11.68 -15.42 2.37
CA ALA A 546 11.46 -16.44 3.36
C ALA A 546 12.12 -17.78 2.95
N HIS A 547 11.98 -18.18 1.67
CA HIS A 547 12.62 -19.42 1.20
C HIS A 547 14.14 -19.29 1.01
N LEU A 548 14.67 -18.11 0.68
CA LEU A 548 16.12 -17.87 0.77
C LEU A 548 16.61 -18.04 2.21
N ALA A 549 15.85 -17.52 3.17
CA ALA A 549 16.18 -17.70 4.58
C ALA A 549 16.13 -19.18 5.03
N ASP A 550 15.16 -19.97 4.54
CA ASP A 550 15.14 -21.42 4.82
C ASP A 550 16.39 -22.13 4.27
N ILE A 551 16.78 -21.80 3.02
CA ILE A 551 18.03 -22.31 2.43
C ILE A 551 19.23 -21.90 3.30
N ASP A 552 19.26 -20.65 3.79
CA ASP A 552 20.34 -20.15 4.63
C ASP A 552 20.38 -20.82 5.99
N LEU A 553 19.23 -21.11 6.60
CA LEU A 553 19.14 -21.90 7.84
C LEU A 553 19.68 -23.32 7.64
N ARG A 554 19.32 -23.97 6.53
CA ARG A 554 19.78 -25.34 6.21
C ARG A 554 21.28 -25.40 5.86
N THR A 555 21.87 -24.27 5.49
CA THR A 555 23.29 -24.13 5.20
C THR A 555 24.06 -23.38 6.29
N GLU A 556 23.48 -23.25 7.49
CA GLU A 556 24.04 -22.65 8.70
C GLU A 556 24.43 -21.17 8.57
N ARG A 557 23.84 -20.43 7.61
CA ARG A 557 24.07 -19.00 7.42
C ARG A 557 23.02 -18.18 8.18
N THR A 558 23.16 -18.16 9.49
CA THR A 558 22.14 -17.62 10.41
C THR A 558 21.93 -16.10 10.29
N GLU A 559 22.94 -15.33 9.96
CA GLU A 559 22.83 -13.86 9.88
C GLU A 559 22.16 -13.40 8.58
N GLU A 560 22.45 -14.06 7.47
CA GLU A 560 21.76 -13.86 6.21
C GLU A 560 20.29 -14.25 6.34
N ALA A 561 20.01 -15.42 6.93
CA ALA A 561 18.66 -15.87 7.20
C ALA A 561 17.87 -14.86 8.08
N ALA A 562 18.50 -14.35 9.12
CA ALA A 562 17.90 -13.37 10.00
C ALA A 562 17.51 -12.06 9.28
N THR A 563 18.40 -11.56 8.41
CA THR A 563 18.14 -10.36 7.61
C THR A 563 16.98 -10.57 6.65
N GLN A 564 16.98 -11.70 5.94
CA GLN A 564 15.93 -12.04 4.98
C GLN A 564 14.57 -12.26 5.66
N LEU A 565 14.54 -12.93 6.83
CA LEU A 565 13.31 -13.13 7.60
C LEU A 565 12.76 -11.80 8.13
N GLY A 566 13.62 -10.88 8.54
CA GLY A 566 13.20 -9.53 8.95
C GLY A 566 12.50 -8.79 7.82
N GLU A 567 13.07 -8.80 6.61
CA GLU A 567 12.46 -8.19 5.40
C GLU A 567 11.19 -8.94 4.98
N ALA A 568 11.20 -10.27 4.98
CA ALA A 568 10.04 -11.09 4.63
C ALA A 568 8.85 -10.84 5.56
N LEU A 569 9.08 -10.76 6.88
CA LEU A 569 8.05 -10.48 7.88
C LEU A 569 7.46 -9.08 7.72
N ASP A 570 8.28 -8.04 7.43
CA ASP A 570 7.76 -6.69 7.16
C ASP A 570 6.81 -6.70 5.97
N LEU A 571 7.21 -7.34 4.86
CA LEU A 571 6.39 -7.45 3.67
C LEU A 571 5.12 -8.30 3.92
N ALA A 572 5.23 -9.42 4.64
CA ALA A 572 4.10 -10.28 4.96
C ALA A 572 3.07 -9.58 5.87
N LEU A 573 3.52 -8.78 6.82
CA LEU A 573 2.66 -7.95 7.67
C LEU A 573 1.97 -6.84 6.87
N ARG A 574 2.66 -6.23 5.92
CA ARG A 574 2.10 -5.20 5.04
C ARG A 574 1.04 -5.75 4.08
N THR A 575 1.25 -6.95 3.56
CA THR A 575 0.29 -7.62 2.66
C THR A 575 -0.82 -8.36 3.41
N GLY A 576 -0.68 -8.58 4.72
CA GLY A 576 -1.65 -9.32 5.54
C GLY A 576 -1.77 -10.81 5.20
N HIS A 577 -0.79 -11.40 4.47
CA HIS A 577 -0.86 -12.76 3.97
C HIS A 577 -0.55 -13.79 5.07
N GLN A 578 -1.60 -14.40 5.64
CA GLN A 578 -1.49 -15.27 6.83
C GLN A 578 -0.60 -16.50 6.62
N LEU A 579 -0.66 -17.14 5.45
CA LEU A 579 0.19 -18.30 5.17
C LEU A 579 1.66 -17.90 5.20
N MET A 580 2.03 -16.79 4.56
CA MET A 580 3.41 -16.31 4.56
C MET A 580 3.90 -15.93 5.96
N ILE A 581 3.02 -15.36 6.79
CA ILE A 581 3.35 -15.11 8.19
C ILE A 581 3.63 -16.44 8.91
N SER A 582 2.83 -17.48 8.65
CA SER A 582 3.01 -18.81 9.26
C SER A 582 4.35 -19.44 8.88
N ASP A 583 4.73 -19.39 7.60
CA ASP A 583 6.02 -19.88 7.11
C ASP A 583 7.19 -19.13 7.75
N CYS A 584 7.12 -17.81 7.80
CA CYS A 584 8.13 -16.99 8.48
C CYS A 584 8.24 -17.30 9.99
N LEU A 585 7.12 -17.60 10.67
CA LEU A 585 7.15 -17.98 12.08
C LEU A 585 7.88 -19.32 12.28
N ASP A 586 7.66 -20.29 11.39
CA ASP A 586 8.38 -21.57 11.44
C ASP A 586 9.89 -21.35 11.26
N PHE A 587 10.27 -20.64 10.22
CA PHE A 587 11.69 -20.38 9.95
C PHE A 587 12.35 -19.54 11.06
N CYS A 588 11.64 -18.59 11.66
CA CYS A 588 12.14 -17.86 12.83
C CYS A 588 12.28 -18.74 14.06
N GLY A 589 11.41 -19.73 14.24
CA GLY A 589 11.55 -20.75 15.27
C GLY A 589 12.83 -21.56 15.11
N HIS A 590 13.16 -21.99 13.89
CA HIS A 590 14.43 -22.65 13.57
C HIS A 590 15.64 -21.73 13.77
N LEU A 591 15.56 -20.47 13.36
CA LEU A 591 16.61 -19.46 13.60
C LEU A 591 16.88 -19.31 15.11
N CYS A 592 15.83 -19.19 15.93
CA CYS A 592 15.95 -19.08 17.37
C CYS A 592 16.57 -20.35 17.99
N ALA A 593 16.19 -21.52 17.52
CA ALA A 593 16.76 -22.79 17.98
C ALA A 593 18.27 -22.88 17.64
N MET A 594 18.69 -22.46 16.45
CA MET A 594 20.10 -22.40 16.06
C MET A 594 20.89 -21.38 16.89
N ARG A 595 20.25 -20.29 17.32
CA ARG A 595 20.83 -19.27 18.23
C ARG A 595 20.72 -19.66 19.70
N LEU A 596 20.27 -20.87 20.03
CA LEU A 596 20.05 -21.38 21.38
C LEU A 596 19.04 -20.57 22.20
N GLN A 597 18.14 -19.85 21.54
CA GLN A 597 17.05 -19.06 22.12
C GLN A 597 15.80 -19.95 22.28
N TRP A 598 15.90 -20.98 23.13
CA TRP A 598 14.92 -22.05 23.23
C TRP A 598 13.50 -21.62 23.59
N ASP A 599 13.36 -20.65 24.50
CA ASP A 599 12.07 -20.10 24.92
C ASP A 599 11.37 -19.36 23.76
N ALA A 600 12.12 -18.60 22.97
CA ALA A 600 11.62 -17.93 21.79
C ALA A 600 11.18 -18.94 20.71
N ALA A 601 11.97 -19.97 20.45
CA ALA A 601 11.64 -21.03 19.49
C ALA A 601 10.31 -21.73 19.86
N ILE A 602 10.16 -22.18 21.10
CA ILE A 602 8.91 -22.80 21.58
C ILE A 602 7.73 -21.83 21.51
N THR A 603 7.94 -20.54 21.84
CA THR A 603 6.89 -19.54 21.76
C THR A 603 6.39 -19.35 20.32
N LEU A 604 7.31 -19.26 19.35
CA LEU A 604 6.96 -19.08 17.94
C LEU A 604 6.24 -20.30 17.36
N TRP A 605 6.72 -21.53 17.63
CA TRP A 605 6.06 -22.74 17.16
C TRP A 605 4.70 -22.98 17.84
N ALA A 606 4.53 -22.58 19.11
CA ALA A 606 3.23 -22.62 19.76
C ALA A 606 2.24 -21.59 19.17
N ALA A 607 2.73 -20.40 18.80
CA ALA A 607 1.93 -19.38 18.11
C ALA A 607 1.51 -19.84 16.71
N LEU A 608 2.44 -20.47 15.97
CA LEU A 608 2.17 -21.09 14.68
C LEU A 608 1.07 -22.15 14.78
N ALA A 609 1.23 -23.14 15.69
CA ALA A 609 0.25 -24.22 15.87
C ALA A 609 -1.13 -23.68 16.25
N ALA A 610 -1.21 -22.70 17.16
CA ALA A 610 -2.48 -22.07 17.53
C ALA A 610 -3.07 -21.25 16.37
N GLY A 611 -2.25 -20.63 15.54
CA GLY A 611 -2.68 -19.91 14.33
C GLY A 611 -3.27 -20.88 13.30
N GLN A 612 -2.57 -21.95 12.99
CA GLN A 612 -3.02 -23.01 12.06
C GLN A 612 -4.35 -23.63 12.53
N GLN A 613 -4.48 -23.94 13.81
CA GLN A 613 -5.71 -24.47 14.37
C GLN A 613 -6.91 -23.50 14.22
N ARG A 614 -6.69 -22.20 14.41
CA ARG A 614 -7.74 -21.18 14.26
C ARG A 614 -8.16 -20.95 12.81
N SER A 615 -7.22 -21.06 11.87
CA SER A 615 -7.46 -20.80 10.44
C SER A 615 -7.79 -22.06 9.65
N GLY A 616 -7.70 -23.26 10.25
CA GLY A 616 -7.90 -24.53 9.56
C GLY A 616 -6.79 -24.90 8.57
N LEU A 617 -5.63 -24.19 8.60
CA LEU A 617 -4.52 -24.46 7.70
C LEU A 617 -3.83 -25.77 8.08
N PRO A 618 -3.53 -26.66 7.11
CA PRO A 618 -2.82 -27.89 7.38
C PRO A 618 -1.35 -27.62 7.77
N ASP A 619 -0.81 -28.49 8.61
CA ASP A 619 0.61 -28.50 8.93
C ASP A 619 1.31 -29.56 8.04
N PRO A 620 2.20 -29.18 7.11
CA PRO A 620 2.85 -30.13 6.23
C PRO A 620 3.67 -31.15 7.04
N PRO A 621 3.57 -32.48 6.73
CA PRO A 621 4.25 -33.53 7.51
C PRO A 621 5.75 -33.33 7.63
N GLN A 622 6.42 -32.86 6.57
CA GLN A 622 7.85 -32.62 6.55
C GLN A 622 8.26 -31.46 7.45
N ASP A 623 7.44 -30.38 7.52
CA ASP A 623 7.71 -29.23 8.39
C ASP A 623 7.54 -29.63 9.85
N ALA A 624 6.47 -30.38 10.16
CA ALA A 624 6.25 -30.94 11.47
C ALA A 624 7.41 -31.85 11.91
N GLU A 625 7.91 -32.73 11.02
CA GLU A 625 9.07 -33.60 11.27
C GLU A 625 10.34 -32.79 11.51
N ARG A 626 10.60 -31.77 10.68
CA ARG A 626 11.76 -30.89 10.82
C ARG A 626 11.79 -30.15 12.16
N ARG A 627 10.63 -29.71 12.66
CA ARG A 627 10.51 -29.05 13.97
C ARG A 627 10.72 -30.01 15.15
N ARG A 628 10.42 -31.31 15.00
CA ARG A 628 10.38 -32.29 16.10
C ARG A 628 11.68 -32.33 16.88
N GLY A 629 12.80 -32.50 16.21
CA GLY A 629 14.11 -32.61 16.87
C GLY A 629 14.50 -31.34 17.65
N PRO A 630 14.53 -30.15 16.98
CA PRO A 630 14.81 -28.89 17.64
C PRO A 630 13.83 -28.56 18.79
N ALA A 631 12.54 -28.85 18.63
CA ALA A 631 11.55 -28.62 19.69
C ALA A 631 11.78 -29.51 20.91
N GLN A 632 12.06 -30.80 20.71
CA GLN A 632 12.41 -31.70 21.80
C GLN A 632 13.67 -31.26 22.56
N ARG A 633 14.69 -30.82 21.83
CA ARG A 633 15.89 -30.26 22.43
C ARG A 633 15.62 -29.00 23.23
N ALA A 634 14.82 -28.10 22.69
CA ALA A 634 14.39 -26.85 23.36
C ALA A 634 13.64 -27.17 24.68
N GLU A 635 12.76 -28.17 24.69
CA GLU A 635 12.04 -28.62 25.87
C GLU A 635 12.95 -29.21 26.93
N GLN A 636 13.96 -29.99 26.51
CA GLN A 636 14.97 -30.58 27.44
C GLN A 636 15.82 -29.49 28.09
N GLU A 637 16.29 -28.51 27.32
CA GLU A 637 17.13 -27.41 27.81
C GLU A 637 16.37 -26.42 28.71
N LEU A 638 15.09 -26.14 28.40
CA LEU A 638 14.25 -25.25 29.21
C LEU A 638 13.71 -25.88 30.49
N GLY A 639 13.42 -27.19 30.43
CA GLY A 639 12.68 -27.92 31.46
C GLY A 639 11.17 -27.63 31.41
N ALA A 640 10.37 -28.49 32.02
CA ALA A 640 8.91 -28.55 31.87
C ALA A 640 8.20 -27.23 32.22
N ALA A 641 8.59 -26.54 33.30
CA ALA A 641 7.94 -25.32 33.75
C ALA A 641 8.11 -24.15 32.78
N LYS A 642 9.33 -23.92 32.27
CA LYS A 642 9.58 -22.85 31.31
C LYS A 642 8.99 -23.15 29.94
N THR A 643 9.02 -24.43 29.53
CA THR A 643 8.36 -24.88 28.29
C THR A 643 6.86 -24.62 28.33
N LEU A 644 6.18 -24.92 29.45
CA LEU A 644 4.77 -24.62 29.59
C LEU A 644 4.47 -23.11 29.44
N ILE A 645 5.23 -22.27 30.12
CA ILE A 645 5.10 -20.81 30.04
C ILE A 645 5.29 -20.31 28.59
N ALA A 646 6.31 -20.81 27.88
CA ALA A 646 6.58 -20.44 26.49
C ALA A 646 5.45 -20.88 25.56
N ARG A 647 4.90 -22.08 25.75
CA ARG A 647 3.75 -22.58 24.99
C ARG A 647 2.49 -21.78 25.25
N GLU A 648 2.16 -21.48 26.52
CA GLU A 648 0.99 -20.65 26.87
C GLU A 648 1.13 -19.25 26.28
N ARG A 649 2.31 -18.63 26.37
CA ARG A 649 2.59 -17.33 25.76
C ARG A 649 2.37 -17.35 24.26
N GLY A 650 2.93 -18.32 23.54
CA GLY A 650 2.77 -18.44 22.10
C GLY A 650 1.31 -18.67 21.69
N SER A 651 0.63 -19.60 22.35
CA SER A 651 -0.78 -19.93 22.04
C SER A 651 -1.74 -18.76 22.26
N ALA A 652 -1.40 -17.85 23.16
CA ALA A 652 -2.18 -16.64 23.42
C ALA A 652 -1.96 -15.52 22.37
N MET A 653 -0.93 -15.62 21.53
CA MET A 653 -0.62 -14.63 20.52
C MET A 653 -1.53 -14.77 19.29
N THR A 654 -1.86 -13.62 18.67
CA THR A 654 -2.35 -13.62 17.29
C THR A 654 -1.19 -13.84 16.32
N LEU A 655 -1.43 -14.30 15.09
CA LEU A 655 -0.39 -14.42 14.07
C LEU A 655 0.36 -13.10 13.85
N HIS A 656 -0.36 -11.99 13.86
CA HIS A 656 0.23 -10.65 13.74
C HIS A 656 1.20 -10.33 14.89
N THR A 657 0.77 -10.54 16.14
CA THR A 657 1.63 -10.28 17.31
C THR A 657 2.85 -11.22 17.33
N ALA A 658 2.67 -12.48 16.91
CA ALA A 658 3.77 -13.42 16.79
C ALA A 658 4.76 -13.02 15.70
N ALA A 659 4.29 -12.49 14.57
CA ALA A 659 5.14 -11.96 13.50
C ALA A 659 5.96 -10.74 13.94
N GLU A 660 5.34 -9.81 14.67
CA GLU A 660 6.08 -8.69 15.27
C GLU A 660 7.15 -9.16 16.27
N PHE A 661 6.84 -10.16 17.08
CA PHE A 661 7.79 -10.77 17.99
C PHE A 661 8.94 -11.46 17.24
N ALA A 662 8.65 -12.25 16.20
CA ALA A 662 9.62 -12.89 15.34
C ALA A 662 10.55 -11.89 14.64
N MET A 663 10.00 -10.77 14.14
CA MET A 663 10.78 -9.70 13.51
C MET A 663 11.77 -9.06 14.48
N LEU A 664 11.38 -8.86 15.75
CA LEU A 664 12.30 -8.38 16.79
C LEU A 664 13.45 -9.35 17.03
N LEU A 665 13.18 -10.66 17.03
CA LEU A 665 14.20 -11.71 17.23
C LEU A 665 15.14 -11.82 16.02
N ALA A 666 14.61 -11.71 14.81
CA ALA A 666 15.41 -11.72 13.58
C ALA A 666 16.36 -10.52 13.49
N THR A 667 15.90 -9.31 13.87
CA THR A 667 16.71 -8.09 13.82
C THR A 667 17.64 -7.87 15.02
N ALA A 668 17.53 -8.68 16.08
CA ALA A 668 18.43 -8.63 17.23
C ALA A 668 19.81 -9.18 16.86
N GLN A 669 20.83 -8.33 16.84
CA GLN A 669 22.22 -8.78 16.63
C GLN A 669 22.63 -9.77 17.72
N PRO A 670 23.34 -10.87 17.38
CA PRO A 670 23.93 -11.74 18.39
C PRO A 670 24.92 -10.93 19.23
N GLN A 671 24.77 -10.96 20.54
CA GLN A 671 25.68 -10.28 21.45
C GLN A 671 27.02 -11.02 21.48
N ASN A 672 27.92 -10.72 20.55
CA ASN A 672 29.32 -11.06 20.70
C ASN A 672 29.91 -10.13 21.80
N GLY A 673 30.05 -10.70 23.03
CA GLY A 673 31.08 -10.32 23.99
C GLY A 673 31.32 -8.84 24.33
N GLN A 674 30.37 -7.92 24.06
CA GLN A 674 30.52 -6.56 24.54
C GLN A 674 29.91 -6.46 25.94
N THR A 675 30.76 -6.09 26.85
CA THR A 675 30.53 -5.70 28.26
C THR A 675 29.11 -5.25 28.53
N ALA A 676 28.47 -5.94 29.46
CA ALA A 676 27.17 -5.58 30.00
C ALA A 676 27.16 -4.07 30.33
N GLN A 677 26.58 -3.25 29.45
CA GLN A 677 26.20 -1.91 29.84
C GLN A 677 25.28 -2.05 31.03
N ALA A 678 25.63 -1.40 32.12
CA ALA A 678 24.93 -1.45 33.40
C ALA A 678 23.43 -1.27 33.17
N VAL A 679 22.67 -2.36 33.32
CA VAL A 679 21.20 -2.34 33.19
C VAL A 679 20.71 -1.35 34.25
N PRO A 680 19.95 -0.30 33.90
CA PRO A 680 19.41 0.63 34.90
C PRO A 680 18.65 -0.17 35.96
N LEU A 681 18.86 0.12 37.24
CA LEU A 681 18.17 -0.54 38.34
C LEU A 681 16.68 -0.18 38.30
N LEU A 682 15.90 -1.01 37.60
CA LEU A 682 14.44 -0.96 37.62
C LEU A 682 13.93 -1.47 38.96
N SER A 683 13.01 -0.76 39.59
CA SER A 683 12.31 -1.24 40.79
C SER A 683 11.49 -2.50 40.46
N ALA A 684 11.06 -3.27 41.46
CA ALA A 684 10.22 -4.45 41.27
C ALA A 684 8.95 -4.12 40.48
N ARG A 685 8.33 -2.98 40.75
CA ARG A 685 7.11 -2.52 40.07
C ARG A 685 7.38 -2.09 38.63
N GLU A 686 8.53 -1.48 38.36
CA GLU A 686 8.93 -1.11 36.99
C GLU A 686 9.25 -2.35 36.16
N ARG A 687 9.88 -3.36 36.76
CA ARG A 687 10.12 -4.67 36.11
C ARG A 687 8.81 -5.39 35.76
N GLU A 688 7.85 -5.39 36.68
CA GLU A 688 6.52 -5.96 36.45
C GLU A 688 5.78 -5.26 35.28
N LEU A 689 5.86 -3.93 35.23
CA LEU A 689 5.30 -3.14 34.13
C LEU A 689 5.99 -3.44 32.78
N VAL A 690 7.30 -3.51 32.76
CA VAL A 690 8.08 -3.85 31.56
C VAL A 690 7.77 -5.26 31.08
N ALA A 691 7.59 -6.23 32.01
CA ALA A 691 7.17 -7.58 31.67
C ALA A 691 5.77 -7.62 31.03
N LEU A 692 4.81 -6.89 31.59
CA LEU A 692 3.45 -6.79 31.03
C LEU A 692 3.41 -6.10 29.65
N VAL A 693 4.28 -5.09 29.44
CA VAL A 693 4.45 -4.46 28.12
C VAL A 693 4.98 -5.47 27.11
N ALA A 694 5.97 -6.26 27.50
CA ALA A 694 6.58 -7.27 26.64
C ALA A 694 5.63 -8.42 26.30
N GLN A 695 4.65 -8.69 27.16
CA GLN A 695 3.55 -9.64 26.93
C GLN A 695 2.46 -9.07 25.98
N GLY A 696 2.65 -7.88 25.41
CA GLY A 696 1.71 -7.27 24.48
C GLY A 696 0.48 -6.63 25.12
N ASN A 697 0.41 -6.49 26.46
CA ASN A 697 -0.74 -5.89 27.14
C ASN A 697 -0.84 -4.39 26.83
N THR A 698 -2.04 -3.89 26.53
CA THR A 698 -2.33 -2.45 26.42
C THR A 698 -2.28 -1.77 27.79
N ASP A 699 -2.14 -0.42 27.82
CA ASP A 699 -2.12 0.33 29.09
C ASP A 699 -3.39 0.07 29.92
N ALA A 700 -4.54 -0.12 29.28
CA ALA A 700 -5.79 -0.45 29.95
C ALA A 700 -5.75 -1.86 30.58
N GLN A 701 -5.20 -2.85 29.86
CA GLN A 701 -5.02 -4.20 30.39
C GLN A 701 -4.00 -4.24 31.53
N ILE A 702 -2.91 -3.48 31.41
CA ILE A 702 -1.91 -3.34 32.48
C ILE A 702 -2.56 -2.68 33.69
N ALA A 703 -3.34 -1.60 33.49
CA ALA A 703 -4.07 -0.93 34.57
C ALA A 703 -5.00 -1.89 35.31
N GLY A 704 -5.76 -2.73 34.57
CA GLY A 704 -6.62 -3.77 35.14
C GLY A 704 -5.85 -4.83 35.92
N LYS A 705 -4.76 -5.37 35.35
CA LYS A 705 -3.93 -6.40 35.97
C LYS A 705 -3.21 -5.91 37.23
N LEU A 706 -2.83 -4.65 37.27
CA LEU A 706 -2.08 -4.05 38.37
C LEU A 706 -2.95 -3.27 39.36
N PHE A 707 -4.27 -3.20 39.12
CA PHE A 707 -5.25 -2.48 39.92
C PHE A 707 -4.88 -0.99 40.12
N ILE A 708 -4.43 -0.31 39.06
CA ILE A 708 -4.05 1.10 39.04
C ILE A 708 -4.75 1.85 37.90
N SER A 709 -4.71 3.17 37.90
CA SER A 709 -5.29 3.95 36.79
C SER A 709 -4.41 3.91 35.54
N ILE A 710 -5.01 4.09 34.36
CA ILE A 710 -4.27 4.18 33.08
C ILE A 710 -3.26 5.34 33.13
N SER A 711 -3.60 6.46 33.76
CA SER A 711 -2.68 7.57 33.94
C SER A 711 -1.47 7.21 34.81
N THR A 712 -1.67 6.37 35.82
CA THR A 712 -0.58 5.84 36.65
C THR A 712 0.34 4.91 35.85
N VAL A 713 -0.23 4.05 34.99
CA VAL A 713 0.57 3.20 34.07
C VAL A 713 1.44 4.06 33.17
N ARG A 714 0.88 5.08 32.54
CA ARG A 714 1.61 6.00 31.66
C ARG A 714 2.75 6.72 32.38
N SER A 715 2.46 7.27 33.58
CA SER A 715 3.49 7.93 34.39
C SER A 715 4.63 6.99 34.78
N HIS A 716 4.36 5.73 35.06
CA HIS A 716 5.39 4.73 35.31
C HIS A 716 6.19 4.40 34.06
N LEU A 717 5.52 4.22 32.90
CA LEU A 717 6.19 3.96 31.63
C LEU A 717 7.10 5.10 31.21
N ASP A 718 6.71 6.35 31.45
CA ASP A 718 7.53 7.52 31.16
C ASP A 718 8.80 7.54 32.04
N ARG A 719 8.66 7.27 33.35
CA ARG A 719 9.85 7.14 34.26
C ARG A 719 10.76 5.99 33.83
N ILE A 720 10.21 4.88 33.38
CA ILE A 720 11.00 3.75 32.86
C ILE A 720 11.73 4.16 31.59
N ARG A 721 11.07 4.88 30.69
CA ARG A 721 11.69 5.43 29.46
C ARG A 721 12.85 6.36 29.78
N ASP A 722 12.66 7.26 30.71
CA ASP A 722 13.71 8.19 31.17
C ASP A 722 14.93 7.46 31.78
N LYS A 723 14.67 6.41 32.60
CA LYS A 723 15.74 5.62 33.24
C LYS A 723 16.48 4.71 32.24
N THR A 724 15.81 4.22 31.25
CA THR A 724 16.31 3.17 30.33
C THR A 724 16.75 3.70 28.98
N SER A 725 16.46 4.98 28.69
CA SER A 725 16.59 5.60 27.36
C SER A 725 15.77 4.89 26.28
N CYS A 726 14.81 4.05 26.67
CA CYS A 726 13.90 3.36 25.76
C CYS A 726 12.77 4.32 25.41
N ARG A 727 12.77 4.85 24.20
CA ARG A 727 11.75 5.82 23.76
C ARG A 727 10.45 5.17 23.32
N ARG A 728 10.50 3.96 22.77
CA ARG A 728 9.37 3.24 22.17
C ARG A 728 8.96 2.06 23.04
N ARG A 729 7.69 1.62 22.89
CA ARG A 729 7.18 0.41 23.55
C ARG A 729 7.97 -0.83 23.15
N ALA A 730 8.38 -0.92 21.89
CA ALA A 730 9.28 -1.95 21.37
C ALA A 730 10.65 -1.97 22.06
N ASP A 731 11.19 -0.81 22.43
CA ASP A 731 12.46 -0.74 23.15
C ASP A 731 12.32 -1.30 24.56
N LEU A 732 11.17 -1.09 25.21
CA LEU A 732 10.84 -1.70 26.49
C LEU A 732 10.67 -3.21 26.38
N THR A 733 10.08 -3.70 25.28
CA THR A 733 10.00 -5.13 24.99
C THR A 733 11.38 -5.73 24.77
N ARG A 734 12.25 -5.08 24.00
CA ARG A 734 13.66 -5.49 23.85
C ARG A 734 14.41 -5.47 25.19
N LEU A 735 14.17 -4.46 26.02
CA LEU A 735 14.74 -4.38 27.35
C LEU A 735 14.29 -5.56 28.22
N ALA A 736 12.99 -5.88 28.24
CA ALA A 736 12.44 -7.01 28.96
C ALA A 736 13.11 -8.33 28.57
N LEU A 737 13.24 -8.57 27.27
CA LEU A 737 13.92 -9.77 26.73
C LEU A 737 15.40 -9.81 27.17
N ARG A 738 16.11 -8.68 27.10
CA ARG A 738 17.51 -8.58 27.50
C ARG A 738 17.76 -8.84 28.99
N ILE A 739 16.81 -8.47 29.85
CA ILE A 739 16.93 -8.62 31.31
C ILE A 739 16.15 -9.83 31.86
N GLY A 740 15.63 -10.68 30.97
CA GLY A 740 14.95 -11.93 31.35
C GLY A 740 13.60 -11.74 32.04
N LEU A 741 12.87 -10.68 31.74
CA LEU A 741 11.54 -10.39 32.30
C LEU A 741 10.38 -10.77 31.36
N ALA A 742 10.66 -11.18 30.14
CA ALA A 742 9.67 -11.57 29.14
C ALA A 742 9.94 -12.99 28.62
#